data_1fe27300b4371da373b9d571afd798b0
#
_entry.id   1fe27300b4371da373b9d571afd798b0
#
_cell.length_a   1.000
_cell.length_b   1.000
_cell.length_c   1.000
_cell.angle_alpha   90.00
_cell.angle_beta   90.00
_cell.angle_gamma   90.00
#
_symmetry.space_group_name_H-M   'P 1'
#
loop_
_entity.id
_entity.type
_entity.pdbx_description
1 polymer ?
#
loop_
_entity_poly.entity_id
_entity_poly.type
_entity_poly.pdbx_seq_one_letter_code
_entity_poly.pdbx_strand_id
1 'polypeptide(L)'
;MALTATEKFNIKQVQEQQRLNIEKGHKTAFRKTSDMSNHKAYLFGSLLFMTLMMSVFHVFPELMSRGYLASNVFFAALGFASCDYSFNVCSEKPQKQSRELKKRIVSLIFPVVFVASVVGLFSAIVGNGLDINVRGAYFSTVSMSNNIWQMISGNAYMDSAALKSPLSHFWLVAVAFQFLLLFKGMKYLAGKVSRKAKCDARKAMMKISSIIAAASVFIYAGALVYGVSKDKTLFSIDVKVLAFVGGITAALAVPSRFNTDKAEASDNGKLKNNICMGCMLVALVGMAVIPATQSKFAEVVIPVIYGAVSIVLVAFVYKNDSQLINIMSNKYLNIISKRSFAFYLWHYPAVIITKNFMGNVRMPYVFMFVIQLIIAIVMAELTYELFKNVKKTNVVKLKRSKFKVNRVAFARIGTILLAVITAGVLAYTGPSKAATAYEKELDNSLATAKKISEEQNAKMNKETAKKEDIKKKQYRKKLDAEDTELQKIGKYKGKVTFIGDRLFLTSAAAMQKIFPNMNIESSKDMTVASAISSCKKLESTKRLKDPVVIALGNSESLSQAQMEKLLANFGSRTIYLVNNSSAQPFERSNNNLLKTLAANDTNIHLIDWYEYAKDRRECLNADNVTTTRKGSDRLARKIALEIISRAN
;
A
#
# COMPACT_ATOMS: atom_id res chain seq x y z
N MET A 1 5.83 52.62 -63.08
CA MET A 1 6.86 51.72 -63.56
C MET A 1 6.38 50.30 -63.44
N ALA A 2 6.18 49.59 -64.57
CA ALA A 2 5.76 48.20 -64.51
C ALA A 2 6.98 47.30 -64.25
N LEU A 3 6.88 46.43 -63.21
CA LEU A 3 7.91 45.46 -62.84
C LEU A 3 8.25 44.55 -64.03
N THR A 4 9.53 44.36 -64.29
CA THR A 4 10.04 43.46 -65.36
C THR A 4 9.64 41.98 -65.04
N ALA A 5 9.58 41.15 -66.10
CA ALA A 5 9.21 39.74 -65.97
C ALA A 5 10.14 38.97 -64.97
N THR A 6 11.41 39.37 -64.95
CA THR A 6 12.43 38.82 -64.00
C THR A 6 12.20 39.23 -62.55
N GLU A 7 11.78 40.46 -62.31
CA GLU A 7 11.42 40.91 -60.93
C GLU A 7 10.16 40.23 -60.40
N LYS A 8 9.16 40.03 -61.27
CA LYS A 8 7.93 39.25 -60.93
C LYS A 8 8.24 37.78 -60.64
N PHE A 9 9.19 37.18 -61.34
CA PHE A 9 9.63 35.80 -61.09
C PHE A 9 10.37 35.68 -59.76
N ASN A 10 11.28 36.61 -59.46
CA ASN A 10 12.01 36.65 -58.18
C ASN A 10 11.08 36.90 -57.02
N ILE A 11 10.09 37.76 -57.13
CA ILE A 11 9.09 38.01 -56.08
C ILE A 11 8.25 36.74 -55.83
N LYS A 12 7.85 36.00 -56.85
CA LYS A 12 7.14 34.73 -56.71
C LYS A 12 8.01 33.67 -56.00
N GLN A 13 9.27 33.52 -56.35
CA GLN A 13 10.17 32.60 -55.68
C GLN A 13 10.37 32.95 -54.19
N VAL A 14 10.57 34.22 -53.85
CA VAL A 14 10.68 34.67 -52.46
C VAL A 14 9.39 34.42 -51.66
N GLN A 15 8.23 34.65 -52.27
CA GLN A 15 6.94 34.38 -51.63
C GLN A 15 6.71 32.87 -51.43
N GLU A 16 7.13 32.03 -52.37
CA GLU A 16 7.03 30.57 -52.25
C GLU A 16 7.99 30.02 -51.21
N GLN A 17 9.21 30.57 -51.12
CA GLN A 17 10.18 30.23 -50.06
C GLN A 17 9.70 30.67 -48.66
N GLN A 18 9.06 31.83 -48.57
CA GLN A 18 8.43 32.28 -47.32
C GLN A 18 7.23 31.42 -46.93
N ARG A 19 6.38 30.98 -47.85
CA ARG A 19 5.30 30.02 -47.61
C ARG A 19 5.83 28.69 -47.09
N LEU A 20 6.85 28.12 -47.75
CA LEU A 20 7.50 26.88 -47.34
C LEU A 20 8.13 27.00 -45.95
N ASN A 21 8.73 28.14 -45.61
CA ASN A 21 9.31 28.39 -44.27
C ASN A 21 8.23 28.54 -43.22
N ILE A 22 7.10 29.19 -43.55
CA ILE A 22 5.93 29.29 -42.65
C ILE A 22 5.29 27.91 -42.41
N GLU A 23 5.14 27.11 -43.48
CA GLU A 23 4.56 25.77 -43.42
C GLU A 23 5.47 24.79 -42.63
N LYS A 24 6.82 24.86 -42.85
CA LYS A 24 7.81 24.15 -42.03
C LYS A 24 7.76 24.60 -40.59
N GLY A 25 7.63 25.90 -40.34
CA GLY A 25 7.46 26.47 -38.97
C GLY A 25 6.17 26.00 -38.32
N HIS A 26 5.05 25.96 -39.06
CA HIS A 26 3.78 25.43 -38.56
C HIS A 26 3.82 23.92 -38.29
N LYS A 27 4.41 23.12 -39.22
CA LYS A 27 4.59 21.67 -39.01
C LYS A 27 5.51 21.40 -37.83
N THR A 28 6.57 22.18 -37.64
CA THR A 28 7.48 22.04 -36.49
C THR A 28 6.81 22.46 -35.18
N ALA A 29 6.00 23.53 -35.17
CA ALA A 29 5.24 23.97 -34.03
C ALA A 29 4.11 23.00 -33.66
N PHE A 30 3.40 22.45 -34.64
CA PHE A 30 2.34 21.43 -34.43
C PHE A 30 2.95 20.11 -33.95
N ARG A 31 4.09 19.68 -34.51
CA ARG A 31 4.85 18.51 -34.04
C ARG A 31 5.33 18.70 -32.59
N LYS A 32 5.85 19.90 -32.25
CA LYS A 32 6.29 20.23 -30.89
C LYS A 32 5.16 20.25 -29.86
N THR A 33 3.93 20.62 -30.24
CA THR A 33 2.76 20.61 -29.36
C THR A 33 2.15 19.22 -29.20
N SER A 34 2.15 18.39 -30.24
CA SER A 34 1.70 16.99 -30.17
C SER A 34 2.68 16.14 -29.34
N ASP A 35 3.98 16.33 -29.50
CA ASP A 35 5.01 15.63 -28.72
C ASP A 35 4.99 16.03 -27.24
N MET A 36 4.71 17.31 -26.91
CA MET A 36 4.48 17.73 -25.51
C MET A 36 3.24 17.10 -24.89
N SER A 37 2.22 16.74 -25.67
CA SER A 37 1.05 16.01 -25.15
C SER A 37 1.40 14.54 -24.87
N ASN A 38 2.21 13.94 -25.72
CA ASN A 38 2.67 12.55 -25.58
C ASN A 38 3.62 12.37 -24.38
N HIS A 39 4.42 13.37 -24.02
CA HIS A 39 5.25 13.35 -22.81
C HIS A 39 4.46 13.20 -21.50
N LYS A 40 3.24 13.63 -21.48
CA LYS A 40 2.37 13.47 -20.30
C LYS A 40 1.63 12.14 -20.33
N ALA A 41 1.40 11.57 -21.51
CA ALA A 41 0.59 10.38 -21.67
C ALA A 41 1.18 9.15 -20.95
N TYR A 42 2.49 8.90 -21.08
CA TYR A 42 3.10 7.75 -20.42
C TYR A 42 3.20 7.92 -18.89
N LEU A 43 3.39 9.14 -18.37
CA LEU A 43 3.38 9.40 -16.93
C LEU A 43 1.97 9.18 -16.34
N PHE A 44 0.94 9.70 -17.00
CA PHE A 44 -0.44 9.49 -16.57
C PHE A 44 -0.90 8.04 -16.77
N GLY A 45 -0.45 7.39 -17.85
CA GLY A 45 -0.71 5.98 -18.10
C GLY A 45 -0.08 5.07 -17.04
N SER A 46 1.17 5.35 -16.63
CA SER A 46 1.83 4.61 -15.55
C SER A 46 1.14 4.81 -14.20
N LEU A 47 0.66 6.02 -13.93
CA LEU A 47 -0.09 6.32 -12.73
C LEU A 47 -1.45 5.61 -12.72
N LEU A 48 -2.14 5.56 -13.86
CA LEU A 48 -3.40 4.81 -14.00
C LEU A 48 -3.19 3.31 -13.78
N PHE A 49 -2.18 2.73 -14.44
CA PHE A 49 -1.83 1.31 -14.27
C PHE A 49 -1.54 1.00 -12.80
N MET A 50 -0.69 1.79 -12.16
CA MET A 50 -0.36 1.65 -10.75
C MET A 50 -1.63 1.74 -9.87
N THR A 51 -2.50 2.72 -10.11
CA THR A 51 -3.70 2.92 -9.29
C THR A 51 -4.66 1.75 -9.41
N LEU A 52 -4.83 1.20 -10.62
CA LEU A 52 -5.67 0.01 -10.83
C LEU A 52 -5.10 -1.21 -10.10
N MET A 53 -3.80 -1.47 -10.24
CA MET A 53 -3.13 -2.57 -9.54
C MET A 53 -3.23 -2.42 -8.01
N MET A 54 -3.03 -1.21 -7.50
CA MET A 54 -3.19 -0.90 -6.08
C MET A 54 -4.64 -1.08 -5.60
N SER A 55 -5.63 -0.67 -6.40
CA SER A 55 -7.05 -0.85 -6.06
C SER A 55 -7.40 -2.33 -5.94
N VAL A 56 -6.93 -3.16 -6.88
CA VAL A 56 -7.12 -4.62 -6.81
C VAL A 56 -6.42 -5.20 -5.58
N PHE A 57 -5.18 -4.78 -5.30
CA PHE A 57 -4.44 -5.20 -4.10
C PHE A 57 -5.17 -4.88 -2.79
N HIS A 58 -5.83 -3.72 -2.68
CA HIS A 58 -6.54 -3.33 -1.46
C HIS A 58 -7.89 -4.04 -1.26
N VAL A 59 -8.49 -4.48 -2.35
CA VAL A 59 -9.79 -5.17 -2.32
C VAL A 59 -9.63 -6.68 -2.35
N PHE A 60 -8.69 -7.17 -3.15
CA PHE A 60 -8.43 -8.60 -3.38
C PHE A 60 -6.95 -8.94 -3.14
N PRO A 61 -6.43 -8.80 -1.90
CA PRO A 61 -5.00 -9.06 -1.61
C PRO A 61 -4.59 -10.52 -1.88
N GLU A 62 -5.52 -11.46 -1.83
CA GLU A 62 -5.27 -12.87 -2.18
C GLU A 62 -4.98 -13.05 -3.67
N LEU A 63 -5.72 -12.32 -4.52
CA LEU A 63 -5.52 -12.35 -5.97
C LEU A 63 -4.23 -11.64 -6.39
N MET A 64 -3.86 -10.57 -5.69
CA MET A 64 -2.75 -9.70 -6.08
C MET A 64 -1.90 -9.29 -4.88
N SER A 65 -1.28 -10.27 -4.25
CA SER A 65 -0.53 -10.08 -2.98
C SER A 65 0.65 -9.09 -3.07
N ARG A 66 1.17 -8.82 -4.27
CA ARG A 66 2.29 -7.89 -4.53
C ARG A 66 1.89 -6.71 -5.41
N GLY A 67 0.60 -6.38 -5.51
CA GLY A 67 0.11 -5.26 -6.34
C GLY A 67 0.75 -3.91 -6.01
N TYR A 68 1.27 -3.73 -4.80
CA TYR A 68 2.01 -2.54 -4.38
C TYR A 68 3.32 -2.31 -5.18
N LEU A 69 3.87 -3.36 -5.81
CA LEU A 69 5.06 -3.24 -6.67
C LEU A 69 4.79 -2.39 -7.91
N ALA A 70 3.53 -2.23 -8.32
CA ALA A 70 3.16 -1.36 -9.44
C ALA A 70 3.58 0.11 -9.24
N SER A 71 3.85 0.53 -8.00
CA SER A 71 4.45 1.83 -7.69
C SER A 71 5.80 2.05 -8.40
N ASN A 72 6.56 0.98 -8.70
CA ASN A 72 7.83 1.08 -9.41
C ASN A 72 7.65 1.58 -10.85
N VAL A 73 6.55 1.20 -11.53
CA VAL A 73 6.24 1.69 -12.89
C VAL A 73 6.03 3.21 -12.86
N PHE A 74 5.29 3.70 -11.86
CA PHE A 74 5.08 5.14 -11.70
C PHE A 74 6.37 5.88 -11.35
N PHE A 75 7.20 5.35 -10.43
CA PHE A 75 8.46 5.99 -10.06
C PHE A 75 9.47 5.99 -11.21
N ALA A 76 9.56 4.90 -11.98
CA ALA A 76 10.38 4.86 -13.19
C ALA A 76 9.93 5.93 -14.21
N ALA A 77 8.62 6.05 -14.44
CA ALA A 77 8.05 7.07 -15.32
C ALA A 77 8.28 8.50 -14.79
N LEU A 78 8.19 8.72 -13.47
CA LEU A 78 8.44 10.01 -12.84
C LEU A 78 9.91 10.44 -12.99
N GLY A 79 10.85 9.51 -12.78
CA GLY A 79 12.29 9.74 -12.97
C GLY A 79 12.62 10.05 -14.42
N PHE A 80 12.09 9.22 -15.33
CA PHE A 80 12.25 9.40 -16.77
C PHE A 80 11.71 10.76 -17.22
N ALA A 81 10.47 11.08 -16.89
CA ALA A 81 9.83 12.35 -17.29
C ALA A 81 10.53 13.58 -16.72
N SER A 82 11.06 13.50 -15.51
CA SER A 82 11.78 14.62 -14.88
C SER A 82 13.11 14.88 -15.57
N CYS A 83 13.82 13.81 -15.93
CA CYS A 83 15.10 13.88 -16.61
C CYS A 83 14.94 14.32 -18.08
N ASP A 84 14.05 13.66 -18.80
CA ASP A 84 13.78 13.95 -20.21
C ASP A 84 13.36 15.42 -20.42
N TYR A 85 12.42 15.91 -19.59
CA TYR A 85 12.02 17.30 -19.63
C TYR A 85 13.19 18.27 -19.38
N SER A 86 14.09 17.93 -18.44
CA SER A 86 15.20 18.80 -18.05
C SER A 86 16.35 18.82 -19.05
N PHE A 87 16.69 17.69 -19.64
CA PHE A 87 17.87 17.53 -20.48
C PHE A 87 17.58 17.46 -21.97
N ASN A 88 16.36 17.05 -22.37
CA ASN A 88 16.00 16.89 -23.76
C ASN A 88 15.04 17.99 -24.26
N VAL A 89 14.04 18.39 -23.44
CA VAL A 89 12.99 19.33 -23.87
C VAL A 89 13.34 20.80 -23.56
N CYS A 90 13.98 21.06 -22.44
CA CYS A 90 14.24 22.42 -21.94
C CYS A 90 15.72 22.68 -21.61
N SER A 91 16.64 22.01 -22.29
CA SER A 91 18.09 22.13 -22.04
C SER A 91 18.61 23.56 -22.08
N GLU A 92 18.07 24.39 -22.98
CA GLU A 92 18.55 25.76 -23.24
C GLU A 92 17.92 26.85 -22.34
N LYS A 93 16.90 26.53 -21.53
CA LYS A 93 16.12 27.52 -20.76
C LYS A 93 15.98 27.18 -19.28
N PRO A 94 17.01 27.40 -18.44
CA PRO A 94 16.99 27.02 -17.01
C PRO A 94 15.84 27.65 -16.19
N GLN A 95 15.49 28.91 -16.49
CA GLN A 95 14.37 29.60 -15.83
C GLN A 95 13.02 28.94 -16.10
N LYS A 96 12.80 28.48 -17.34
CA LYS A 96 11.59 27.76 -17.72
C LYS A 96 11.49 26.41 -17.01
N GLN A 97 12.61 25.71 -16.80
CA GLN A 97 12.66 24.45 -16.05
C GLN A 97 12.25 24.65 -14.60
N SER A 98 12.81 25.66 -13.91
CA SER A 98 12.48 25.97 -12.51
C SER A 98 11.00 26.32 -12.35
N ARG A 99 10.44 27.11 -13.28
CA ARG A 99 9.03 27.49 -13.28
C ARG A 99 8.10 26.28 -13.46
N GLU A 100 8.45 25.36 -14.35
CA GLU A 100 7.63 24.15 -14.59
C GLU A 100 7.72 23.16 -13.42
N LEU A 101 8.88 23.01 -12.78
CA LEU A 101 9.00 22.20 -11.57
C LEU A 101 8.15 22.77 -10.44
N LYS A 102 8.18 24.09 -10.23
CA LYS A 102 7.28 24.77 -9.28
C LYS A 102 5.81 24.49 -9.58
N LYS A 103 5.39 24.58 -10.85
CA LYS A 103 4.00 24.30 -11.24
C LYS A 103 3.62 22.85 -10.96
N ARG A 104 4.51 21.89 -11.23
CA ARG A 104 4.28 20.45 -10.94
C ARG A 104 4.10 20.22 -9.45
N ILE A 105 4.98 20.77 -8.62
CA ILE A 105 4.89 20.68 -7.16
C ILE A 105 3.57 21.27 -6.66
N VAL A 106 3.22 22.48 -7.09
CA VAL A 106 1.97 23.14 -6.70
C VAL A 106 0.74 22.37 -7.17
N SER A 107 0.77 21.80 -8.39
CA SER A 107 -0.35 20.99 -8.92
C SER A 107 -0.52 19.66 -8.19
N LEU A 108 0.51 19.18 -7.51
CA LEU A 108 0.45 17.97 -6.70
C LEU A 108 -0.03 18.28 -5.27
N ILE A 109 0.48 19.34 -4.64
CA ILE A 109 0.23 19.63 -3.22
C ILE A 109 -1.26 19.96 -2.96
N PHE A 110 -1.88 20.85 -3.74
CA PHE A 110 -3.23 21.33 -3.43
C PHE A 110 -4.30 20.23 -3.49
N PRO A 111 -4.37 19.36 -4.52
CA PRO A 111 -5.31 18.23 -4.51
C PRO A 111 -5.07 17.27 -3.35
N VAL A 112 -3.81 17.02 -2.97
CA VAL A 112 -3.46 16.16 -1.84
C VAL A 112 -3.96 16.74 -0.53
N VAL A 113 -3.66 18.01 -0.25
CA VAL A 113 -4.10 18.70 0.97
C VAL A 113 -5.63 18.77 1.01
N PHE A 114 -6.29 19.03 -0.12
CA PHE A 114 -7.74 19.04 -0.20
C PHE A 114 -8.36 17.69 0.18
N VAL A 115 -7.92 16.61 -0.46
CA VAL A 115 -8.45 15.27 -0.19
C VAL A 115 -8.13 14.83 1.25
N ALA A 116 -6.91 15.06 1.71
CA ALA A 116 -6.52 14.78 3.09
C ALA A 116 -7.41 15.53 4.09
N SER A 117 -7.73 16.80 3.81
CA SER A 117 -8.57 17.62 4.69
C SER A 117 -10.03 17.16 4.67
N VAL A 118 -10.59 16.86 3.50
CA VAL A 118 -11.97 16.32 3.41
C VAL A 118 -12.08 14.99 4.16
N VAL A 119 -11.17 14.06 3.89
CA VAL A 119 -11.19 12.73 4.51
C VAL A 119 -10.85 12.82 6.01
N GLY A 120 -9.89 13.64 6.40
CA GLY A 120 -9.51 13.83 7.80
C GLY A 120 -10.64 14.43 8.62
N LEU A 121 -11.30 15.48 8.10
CA LEU A 121 -12.45 16.10 8.77
C LEU A 121 -13.64 15.14 8.85
N PHE A 122 -13.95 14.45 7.76
CA PHE A 122 -15.00 13.43 7.73
C PHE A 122 -14.76 12.34 8.78
N SER A 123 -13.54 11.82 8.82
CA SER A 123 -13.17 10.77 9.78
C SER A 123 -13.22 11.24 11.24
N ALA A 124 -12.85 12.50 11.51
CA ALA A 124 -12.92 13.09 12.84
C ALA A 124 -14.36 13.30 13.32
N ILE A 125 -15.28 13.67 12.41
CA ILE A 125 -16.70 13.90 12.72
C ILE A 125 -17.44 12.57 12.91
N VAL A 126 -17.22 11.61 12.02
CA VAL A 126 -17.92 10.32 12.03
C VAL A 126 -17.42 9.43 13.18
N GLY A 127 -16.12 9.46 13.49
CA GLY A 127 -15.54 8.52 14.46
C GLY A 127 -15.68 7.07 13.98
N ASN A 128 -16.28 6.23 14.80
CA ASN A 128 -16.58 4.81 14.49
C ASN A 128 -15.37 4.01 13.95
N GLY A 129 -14.17 4.30 14.48
CA GLY A 129 -12.93 3.66 14.06
C GLY A 129 -12.26 4.29 12.83
N LEU A 130 -12.94 5.19 12.10
CA LEU A 130 -12.32 5.95 11.00
C LEU A 130 -11.36 7.04 11.50
N ASP A 131 -11.52 7.48 12.74
CA ASP A 131 -10.70 8.49 13.42
C ASP A 131 -9.36 7.93 13.93
N ILE A 132 -9.18 6.61 13.89
CA ILE A 132 -7.97 5.93 14.35
C ILE A 132 -6.78 6.33 13.46
N ASN A 133 -5.71 6.78 14.10
CA ASN A 133 -4.47 7.21 13.42
C ASN A 133 -4.64 8.35 12.39
N VAL A 134 -5.83 8.96 12.27
CA VAL A 134 -6.10 10.02 11.27
C VAL A 134 -5.28 11.27 11.56
N ARG A 135 -5.13 11.65 12.84
CA ARG A 135 -4.36 12.85 13.22
C ARG A 135 -2.92 12.79 12.71
N GLY A 136 -2.19 11.72 13.03
CA GLY A 136 -0.79 11.55 12.58
C GLY A 136 -0.70 11.40 11.06
N ALA A 137 -1.62 10.63 10.45
CA ALA A 137 -1.70 10.48 9.00
C ALA A 137 -2.00 11.79 8.28
N TYR A 138 -2.87 12.64 8.82
CA TYR A 138 -3.19 13.95 8.26
C TYR A 138 -2.00 14.89 8.27
N PHE A 139 -1.39 15.14 9.43
CA PHE A 139 -0.26 16.06 9.54
C PHE A 139 0.94 15.59 8.73
N SER A 140 1.21 14.29 8.72
CA SER A 140 2.28 13.71 7.90
C SER A 140 1.97 13.78 6.39
N THR A 141 0.71 13.71 5.99
CA THR A 141 0.29 13.89 4.59
C THR A 141 0.46 15.33 4.14
N VAL A 142 0.01 16.29 4.93
CA VAL A 142 0.15 17.73 4.61
C VAL A 142 1.61 18.15 4.55
N SER A 143 2.46 17.60 5.41
CA SER A 143 3.91 17.84 5.41
C SER A 143 4.68 17.01 4.38
N MET A 144 4.02 16.20 3.54
CA MET A 144 4.65 15.30 2.56
C MET A 144 5.66 14.32 3.18
N SER A 145 5.40 13.87 4.41
CA SER A 145 6.23 12.93 5.17
C SER A 145 5.47 11.67 5.62
N ASN A 146 4.33 11.38 5.00
CA ASN A 146 3.46 10.26 5.39
C ASN A 146 4.19 8.90 5.38
N ASN A 147 5.10 8.66 4.43
CA ASN A 147 5.92 7.45 4.41
C ASN A 147 6.81 7.32 5.65
N ILE A 148 7.43 8.41 6.10
CA ILE A 148 8.28 8.43 7.30
C ILE A 148 7.43 8.17 8.55
N TRP A 149 6.26 8.83 8.63
CA TRP A 149 5.33 8.62 9.74
C TRP A 149 4.85 7.16 9.82
N GLN A 150 4.50 6.54 8.68
CA GLN A 150 4.12 5.13 8.63
C GLN A 150 5.25 4.21 9.14
N MET A 151 6.51 4.52 8.82
CA MET A 151 7.67 3.74 9.31
C MET A 151 7.86 3.86 10.83
N ILE A 152 7.65 5.07 11.39
CA ILE A 152 7.88 5.36 12.81
C ILE A 152 6.72 4.89 13.66
N SER A 153 5.48 5.11 13.21
CA SER A 153 4.26 4.75 13.96
C SER A 153 4.01 3.25 14.05
N GLY A 154 4.78 2.44 13.32
CA GLY A 154 4.60 0.98 13.31
C GLY A 154 3.28 0.53 12.70
N ASN A 155 2.58 1.41 11.97
CA ASN A 155 1.35 1.05 11.29
C ASN A 155 1.64 0.06 10.17
N ALA A 156 1.19 -1.16 10.36
CA ALA A 156 1.34 -2.23 9.39
C ALA A 156 0.38 -2.01 8.21
N TYR A 157 0.84 -1.31 7.17
CA TYR A 157 0.04 -1.08 5.96
C TYR A 157 -0.30 -2.37 5.22
N MET A 158 0.61 -3.35 5.30
CA MET A 158 0.42 -4.68 4.73
C MET A 158 -0.45 -5.57 5.63
N ASP A 159 -0.54 -5.26 6.92
CA ASP A 159 -1.40 -5.99 7.83
C ASP A 159 -2.86 -5.67 7.53
N SER A 160 -3.56 -6.65 7.03
CA SER A 160 -4.96 -6.53 6.65
C SER A 160 -5.91 -6.39 7.84
N ALA A 161 -5.48 -6.83 9.03
CA ALA A 161 -6.25 -6.76 10.27
C ALA A 161 -6.00 -5.46 11.07
N ALA A 162 -4.96 -4.68 10.73
CA ALA A 162 -4.69 -3.43 11.43
C ALA A 162 -5.77 -2.38 11.14
N LEU A 163 -6.16 -1.64 12.17
CA LEU A 163 -6.99 -0.45 12.01
C LEU A 163 -6.22 0.60 11.23
N LYS A 164 -6.68 0.91 10.02
CA LYS A 164 -5.98 1.76 9.07
C LYS A 164 -6.65 3.11 8.94
N SER A 165 -5.82 4.15 8.99
CA SER A 165 -6.28 5.48 8.58
C SER A 165 -6.64 5.48 7.09
N PRO A 166 -7.78 6.10 6.69
CA PRO A 166 -8.10 6.31 5.27
C PRO A 166 -7.03 7.09 4.50
N LEU A 167 -6.10 7.74 5.20
CA LEU A 167 -5.00 8.52 4.63
C LEU A 167 -3.69 7.72 4.49
N SER A 168 -3.67 6.43 4.84
CA SER A 168 -2.43 5.64 4.86
C SER A 168 -1.76 5.51 3.49
N HIS A 169 -2.51 5.51 2.37
CA HIS A 169 -1.97 5.39 1.01
C HIS A 169 -1.17 6.61 0.53
N PHE A 170 -1.26 7.75 1.23
CA PHE A 170 -0.53 8.98 0.84
C PHE A 170 1.00 8.86 0.96
N TRP A 171 1.51 7.76 1.51
CA TRP A 171 2.95 7.46 1.54
C TRP A 171 3.59 7.58 0.14
N LEU A 172 2.91 7.12 -0.90
CA LEU A 172 3.43 7.15 -2.27
C LEU A 172 3.58 8.60 -2.78
N VAL A 173 2.62 9.48 -2.46
CA VAL A 173 2.69 10.90 -2.83
C VAL A 173 3.83 11.59 -2.09
N ALA A 174 4.03 11.25 -0.81
CA ALA A 174 5.16 11.77 -0.04
C ALA A 174 6.50 11.35 -0.67
N VAL A 175 6.67 10.08 -1.04
CA VAL A 175 7.86 9.59 -1.75
C VAL A 175 8.02 10.26 -3.10
N ALA A 176 6.95 10.43 -3.89
CA ALA A 176 7.01 11.14 -5.18
C ALA A 176 7.48 12.59 -5.01
N PHE A 177 7.00 13.29 -3.99
CA PHE A 177 7.46 14.63 -3.66
C PHE A 177 8.94 14.66 -3.27
N GLN A 178 9.36 13.72 -2.42
CA GLN A 178 10.77 13.58 -2.00
C GLN A 178 11.68 13.27 -3.21
N PHE A 179 11.22 12.46 -4.17
CA PHE A 179 11.95 12.19 -5.41
C PHE A 179 12.08 13.42 -6.32
N LEU A 180 11.09 14.28 -6.38
CA LEU A 180 11.23 15.54 -7.12
C LEU A 180 12.26 16.47 -6.47
N LEU A 181 12.36 16.49 -5.14
CA LEU A 181 13.41 17.20 -4.41
C LEU A 181 14.78 16.56 -4.63
N LEU A 182 14.87 15.24 -4.55
CA LEU A 182 16.08 14.47 -4.84
C LEU A 182 16.60 14.77 -6.26
N PHE A 183 15.71 14.75 -7.25
CA PHE A 183 16.06 15.08 -8.64
C PHE A 183 16.66 16.48 -8.76
N LYS A 184 16.08 17.47 -8.06
CA LYS A 184 16.61 18.84 -8.02
C LYS A 184 18.01 18.88 -7.42
N GLY A 185 18.24 18.15 -6.32
CA GLY A 185 19.55 18.01 -5.67
C GLY A 185 20.58 17.33 -6.59
N MET A 186 20.20 16.19 -7.20
CA MET A 186 21.04 15.47 -8.16
C MET A 186 21.43 16.34 -9.35
N LYS A 187 20.49 17.12 -9.90
CA LYS A 187 20.74 18.02 -11.01
C LYS A 187 21.71 19.15 -10.61
N TYR A 188 21.54 19.72 -9.41
CA TYR A 188 22.47 20.71 -8.88
C TYR A 188 23.88 20.12 -8.72
N LEU A 189 23.99 18.94 -8.15
CA LEU A 189 25.24 18.22 -7.97
C LEU A 189 25.90 17.87 -9.30
N ALA A 190 25.13 17.38 -10.27
CA ALA A 190 25.60 17.08 -11.62
C ALA A 190 26.19 18.33 -12.29
N GLY A 191 25.54 19.48 -12.15
CA GLY A 191 26.07 20.76 -12.65
C GLY A 191 27.35 21.20 -11.95
N LYS A 192 27.50 20.95 -10.64
CA LYS A 192 28.74 21.25 -9.90
C LYS A 192 29.88 20.31 -10.31
N VAL A 193 29.61 19.01 -10.43
CA VAL A 193 30.58 18.00 -10.87
C VAL A 193 31.02 18.27 -12.31
N SER A 194 30.07 18.56 -13.21
CA SER A 194 30.34 18.90 -14.61
C SER A 194 31.32 20.07 -14.74
N ARG A 195 31.11 21.13 -13.99
CA ARG A 195 32.02 22.31 -13.99
C ARG A 195 33.42 21.98 -13.45
N LYS A 196 33.48 21.22 -12.34
CA LYS A 196 34.77 20.84 -11.72
C LYS A 196 35.57 19.86 -12.58
N ALA A 197 34.88 18.83 -13.15
CA ALA A 197 35.51 17.77 -13.92
C ALA A 197 35.58 18.09 -15.43
N LYS A 198 35.13 19.26 -15.87
CA LYS A 198 35.05 19.67 -17.29
C LYS A 198 34.37 18.61 -18.18
N CYS A 199 33.32 17.96 -17.65
CA CYS A 199 32.57 16.92 -18.37
C CYS A 199 31.13 17.38 -18.65
N ASP A 200 30.44 16.67 -19.57
CA ASP A 200 29.03 16.92 -19.85
C ASP A 200 28.16 16.66 -18.60
N ALA A 201 27.22 17.57 -18.31
CA ALA A 201 26.28 17.44 -17.21
C ALA A 201 25.40 16.18 -17.31
N ARG A 202 25.12 15.69 -18.51
CA ARG A 202 24.41 14.40 -18.75
C ARG A 202 25.24 13.22 -18.25
N LYS A 203 26.56 13.19 -18.56
CA LYS A 203 27.49 12.16 -18.07
C LYS A 203 27.64 12.19 -16.54
N ALA A 204 27.71 13.40 -15.96
CA ALA A 204 27.75 13.55 -14.51
C ALA A 204 26.44 13.06 -13.86
N MET A 205 25.28 13.39 -14.42
CA MET A 205 23.98 12.94 -13.93
C MET A 205 23.84 11.41 -14.03
N MET A 206 24.31 10.79 -15.11
CA MET A 206 24.31 9.34 -15.30
C MET A 206 25.15 8.64 -14.21
N LYS A 207 26.37 9.13 -13.95
CA LYS A 207 27.24 8.58 -12.88
C LYS A 207 26.58 8.68 -11.50
N ILE A 208 26.00 9.84 -11.17
CA ILE A 208 25.30 10.05 -9.89
C ILE A 208 24.12 9.07 -9.76
N SER A 209 23.30 8.94 -10.80
CA SER A 209 22.15 8.01 -10.80
C SER A 209 22.61 6.56 -10.60
N SER A 210 23.66 6.13 -11.31
CA SER A 210 24.19 4.75 -11.19
C SER A 210 24.72 4.46 -9.80
N ILE A 211 25.40 5.42 -9.16
CA ILE A 211 25.89 5.26 -7.78
C ILE A 211 24.72 5.13 -6.80
N ILE A 212 23.70 5.97 -6.93
CA ILE A 212 22.50 5.90 -6.07
C ILE A 212 21.76 4.58 -6.29
N ALA A 213 21.65 4.12 -7.55
CA ALA A 213 21.01 2.83 -7.86
C ALA A 213 21.76 1.67 -7.21
N ALA A 214 23.09 1.62 -7.32
CA ALA A 214 23.90 0.59 -6.68
C ALA A 214 23.75 0.61 -5.15
N ALA A 215 23.88 1.78 -4.53
CA ALA A 215 23.70 1.95 -3.09
C ALA A 215 22.32 1.48 -2.62
N SER A 216 21.27 1.79 -3.37
CA SER A 216 19.89 1.37 -3.09
C SER A 216 19.74 -0.16 -3.05
N VAL A 217 20.34 -0.88 -3.99
CA VAL A 217 20.31 -2.35 -4.02
C VAL A 217 21.01 -2.94 -2.79
N PHE A 218 22.17 -2.40 -2.42
CA PHE A 218 22.91 -2.86 -1.23
C PHE A 218 22.14 -2.59 0.07
N ILE A 219 21.56 -1.40 0.23
CA ILE A 219 20.76 -1.04 1.42
C ILE A 219 19.55 -1.98 1.53
N TYR A 220 18.86 -2.23 0.42
CA TYR A 220 17.69 -3.11 0.41
C TYR A 220 18.06 -4.56 0.77
N ALA A 221 19.09 -5.10 0.15
CA ALA A 221 19.58 -6.44 0.46
C ALA A 221 20.00 -6.55 1.94
N GLY A 222 20.72 -5.55 2.45
CA GLY A 222 21.10 -5.47 3.86
C GLY A 222 19.88 -5.44 4.79
N ALA A 223 18.89 -4.60 4.53
CA ALA A 223 17.69 -4.49 5.34
C ALA A 223 16.94 -5.84 5.47
N LEU A 224 16.88 -6.62 4.39
CA LEU A 224 16.25 -7.95 4.41
C LEU A 224 17.08 -9.00 5.16
N VAL A 225 18.40 -8.96 5.04
CA VAL A 225 19.30 -9.85 5.80
C VAL A 225 19.14 -9.60 7.30
N TYR A 226 19.10 -8.34 7.71
CA TYR A 226 18.91 -7.94 9.12
C TYR A 226 17.47 -8.08 9.64
N GLY A 227 16.53 -8.57 8.81
CA GLY A 227 15.17 -8.87 9.25
C GLY A 227 14.29 -7.64 9.45
N VAL A 228 14.56 -6.54 8.74
CA VAL A 228 13.67 -5.37 8.73
C VAL A 228 12.30 -5.78 8.18
N SER A 229 11.23 -5.37 8.85
CA SER A 229 9.86 -5.77 8.47
C SER A 229 9.50 -5.32 7.05
N LYS A 230 8.64 -6.11 6.38
CA LYS A 230 8.16 -5.80 5.02
C LYS A 230 7.47 -4.44 4.93
N ASP A 231 6.73 -4.05 5.96
CA ASP A 231 6.08 -2.74 6.02
C ASP A 231 7.08 -1.59 6.04
N LYS A 232 8.14 -1.71 6.85
CA LYS A 232 9.20 -0.70 6.86
C LYS A 232 9.89 -0.59 5.51
N THR A 233 10.15 -1.71 4.84
CA THR A 233 10.72 -1.69 3.48
C THR A 233 9.74 -1.15 2.43
N LEU A 234 8.43 -1.34 2.60
CA LEU A 234 7.42 -0.75 1.72
C LEU A 234 7.45 0.78 1.76
N PHE A 235 7.54 1.38 2.94
CA PHE A 235 7.55 2.83 3.11
C PHE A 235 8.92 3.46 2.87
N SER A 236 9.97 2.66 2.90
CA SER A 236 11.33 3.09 2.70
C SER A 236 11.58 3.57 1.26
N ILE A 237 12.42 4.58 1.13
CA ILE A 237 12.79 5.20 -0.16
C ILE A 237 13.73 4.31 -0.95
N ASP A 238 14.57 3.53 -0.27
CA ASP A 238 15.71 2.78 -0.82
C ASP A 238 15.35 1.85 -1.98
N VAL A 239 14.28 1.06 -1.88
CA VAL A 239 13.83 0.16 -2.96
C VAL A 239 13.25 0.94 -4.14
N LYS A 240 12.51 2.00 -3.84
CA LYS A 240 11.78 2.78 -4.85
C LYS A 240 12.67 3.76 -5.58
N VAL A 241 13.78 4.18 -4.94
CA VAL A 241 14.76 5.06 -5.58
C VAL A 241 15.43 4.35 -6.74
N LEU A 242 15.58 3.01 -6.71
CA LEU A 242 16.11 2.23 -7.82
C LEU A 242 15.28 2.43 -9.09
N ALA A 243 13.96 2.32 -9.01
CA ALA A 243 13.08 2.54 -10.15
C ALA A 243 13.14 4.01 -10.63
N PHE A 244 13.18 4.96 -9.70
CA PHE A 244 13.23 6.38 -10.01
C PHE A 244 14.56 6.78 -10.71
N VAL A 245 15.71 6.41 -10.15
CA VAL A 245 17.01 6.74 -10.76
C VAL A 245 17.28 5.90 -12.01
N GLY A 246 16.76 4.68 -12.08
CA GLY A 246 16.76 3.87 -13.28
C GLY A 246 16.00 4.52 -14.43
N GLY A 247 14.84 5.12 -14.13
CA GLY A 247 14.11 5.97 -15.08
C GLY A 247 14.91 7.18 -15.55
N ILE A 248 15.65 7.85 -14.66
CA ILE A 248 16.58 8.94 -15.01
C ILE A 248 17.66 8.42 -15.96
N THR A 249 18.31 7.31 -15.62
CA THR A 249 19.38 6.71 -16.43
C THR A 249 18.86 6.31 -17.81
N ALA A 250 17.67 5.71 -17.88
CA ALA A 250 17.03 5.35 -19.14
C ALA A 250 16.74 6.59 -20.00
N ALA A 251 16.29 7.70 -19.42
CA ALA A 251 16.05 8.94 -20.16
C ALA A 251 17.34 9.57 -20.71
N LEU A 252 18.49 9.36 -20.03
CA LEU A 252 19.79 9.82 -20.52
C LEU A 252 20.37 8.90 -21.60
N ALA A 253 20.07 7.60 -21.55
CA ALA A 253 20.56 6.60 -22.49
C ALA A 253 19.75 6.57 -23.80
N VAL A 254 18.44 6.86 -23.73
CA VAL A 254 17.59 6.87 -24.93
C VAL A 254 17.73 8.21 -25.67
N PRO A 255 18.02 8.20 -26.97
CA PRO A 255 18.10 9.42 -27.78
C PRO A 255 16.78 10.21 -27.72
N SER A 256 16.91 11.53 -27.73
CA SER A 256 15.73 12.41 -27.75
C SER A 256 14.89 12.15 -29.00
N ARG A 257 13.60 11.93 -28.81
CA ARG A 257 12.63 11.81 -29.90
C ARG A 257 12.58 13.03 -30.83
N PHE A 258 13.04 14.18 -30.33
CA PHE A 258 13.03 15.44 -31.08
C PHE A 258 14.12 15.50 -32.17
N ASN A 259 15.14 14.65 -32.08
CA ASN A 259 16.31 14.70 -32.97
C ASN A 259 16.40 13.56 -33.97
N THR A 260 15.45 12.63 -33.96
CA THR A 260 15.42 11.54 -34.94
C THR A 260 14.24 11.69 -35.87
N ASP A 261 14.49 11.78 -37.16
CA ASP A 261 13.48 11.57 -38.19
C ASP A 261 12.97 10.13 -38.04
N LYS A 262 11.76 9.99 -37.57
CA LYS A 262 11.15 8.67 -37.42
C LYS A 262 10.82 8.14 -38.80
N ALA A 263 11.55 7.14 -39.26
CA ALA A 263 10.99 6.20 -40.20
C ALA A 263 9.77 5.54 -39.50
N GLU A 264 8.59 5.63 -40.12
CA GLU A 264 7.42 4.90 -39.63
C GLU A 264 7.78 3.41 -39.54
N ALA A 265 7.60 2.80 -38.40
CA ALA A 265 7.87 1.39 -38.24
C ALA A 265 6.97 0.61 -39.22
N SER A 266 7.54 -0.34 -39.94
CA SER A 266 6.77 -1.26 -40.80
C SER A 266 5.70 -1.98 -39.94
N ASP A 267 4.66 -2.51 -40.58
CA ASP A 267 3.59 -3.19 -39.84
C ASP A 267 4.11 -4.39 -39.01
N ASN A 268 5.11 -5.12 -39.55
CA ASN A 268 5.83 -6.15 -38.78
C ASN A 268 6.58 -5.58 -37.57
N GLY A 269 7.16 -4.38 -37.70
CA GLY A 269 7.80 -3.68 -36.59
C GLY A 269 6.80 -3.27 -35.50
N LYS A 270 5.62 -2.79 -35.87
CA LYS A 270 4.54 -2.45 -34.92
C LYS A 270 4.02 -3.69 -34.20
N LEU A 271 3.84 -4.82 -34.91
CA LEU A 271 3.41 -6.09 -34.30
C LEU A 271 4.45 -6.59 -33.29
N LYS A 272 5.73 -6.60 -33.64
CA LYS A 272 6.83 -6.96 -32.72
C LYS A 272 6.81 -6.07 -31.47
N ASN A 273 6.62 -4.77 -31.62
CA ASN A 273 6.55 -3.83 -30.51
C ASN A 273 5.32 -4.08 -29.62
N ASN A 274 4.17 -4.46 -30.20
CA ASN A 274 2.98 -4.85 -29.45
C ASN A 274 3.23 -6.08 -28.60
N ILE A 275 3.86 -7.12 -29.17
CA ILE A 275 4.19 -8.36 -28.45
C ILE A 275 5.16 -8.08 -27.30
N CYS A 276 6.24 -7.33 -27.54
CA CYS A 276 7.20 -6.99 -26.50
C CYS A 276 6.55 -6.22 -25.34
N MET A 277 5.70 -5.24 -25.64
CA MET A 277 4.99 -4.48 -24.61
C MET A 277 3.99 -5.36 -23.85
N GLY A 278 3.25 -6.21 -24.58
CA GLY A 278 2.33 -7.18 -23.98
C GLY A 278 3.04 -8.14 -23.02
N CYS A 279 4.18 -8.72 -23.43
CA CYS A 279 4.99 -9.59 -22.58
C CYS A 279 5.47 -8.88 -21.30
N MET A 280 5.92 -7.62 -21.41
CA MET A 280 6.34 -6.85 -20.25
C MET A 280 5.17 -6.58 -19.27
N LEU A 281 3.99 -6.21 -19.79
CA LEU A 281 2.80 -6.00 -18.97
C LEU A 281 2.34 -7.30 -18.30
N VAL A 282 2.32 -8.42 -19.02
CA VAL A 282 1.99 -9.74 -18.47
C VAL A 282 3.00 -10.14 -17.39
N ALA A 283 4.30 -9.90 -17.61
CA ALA A 283 5.34 -10.16 -16.60
C ALA A 283 5.11 -9.32 -15.33
N LEU A 284 4.77 -8.04 -15.45
CA LEU A 284 4.49 -7.18 -14.29
C LEU A 284 3.24 -7.65 -13.53
N VAL A 285 2.15 -7.97 -14.24
CA VAL A 285 0.93 -8.50 -13.62
C VAL A 285 1.21 -9.87 -12.98
N GLY A 286 1.91 -10.76 -13.69
CA GLY A 286 2.28 -12.09 -13.18
C GLY A 286 3.11 -12.02 -11.91
N MET A 287 4.13 -11.14 -11.85
CA MET A 287 4.91 -10.93 -10.63
C MET A 287 4.08 -10.35 -9.47
N ALA A 288 3.05 -9.54 -9.76
CA ALA A 288 2.17 -8.99 -8.74
C ALA A 288 1.21 -10.03 -8.14
N VAL A 289 0.88 -11.07 -8.90
CA VAL A 289 0.01 -12.19 -8.48
C VAL A 289 0.78 -13.26 -7.69
N ILE A 290 2.11 -13.36 -7.85
CA ILE A 290 2.92 -14.35 -7.11
C ILE A 290 2.71 -14.14 -5.60
N PRO A 291 2.28 -15.18 -4.86
CA PRO A 291 2.08 -15.07 -3.41
C PRO A 291 3.34 -14.63 -2.67
N ALA A 292 3.17 -13.94 -1.56
CA ALA A 292 4.27 -13.61 -0.68
C ALA A 292 4.90 -14.91 -0.15
N THR A 293 6.20 -15.07 -0.31
CA THR A 293 6.93 -16.26 0.12
C THR A 293 7.74 -15.96 1.38
N GLN A 294 8.12 -17.01 2.11
CA GLN A 294 9.04 -16.88 3.23
C GLN A 294 10.51 -16.87 2.77
N SER A 295 10.77 -17.11 1.50
CA SER A 295 12.09 -17.04 0.94
C SER A 295 12.59 -15.60 0.91
N LYS A 296 13.58 -15.29 1.74
CA LYS A 296 14.24 -13.97 1.75
C LYS A 296 14.80 -13.63 0.36
N PHE A 297 15.28 -14.62 -0.37
CA PHE A 297 15.81 -14.45 -1.73
C PHE A 297 14.71 -13.95 -2.69
N ALA A 298 13.54 -14.60 -2.70
CA ALA A 298 12.43 -14.19 -3.56
C ALA A 298 11.91 -12.79 -3.21
N GLU A 299 11.90 -12.43 -1.92
CA GLU A 299 11.50 -11.09 -1.48
C GLU A 299 12.48 -9.98 -1.89
N VAL A 300 13.73 -10.30 -2.17
CA VAL A 300 14.70 -9.36 -2.76
C VAL A 300 14.59 -9.33 -4.28
N VAL A 301 14.58 -10.50 -4.92
CA VAL A 301 14.72 -10.63 -6.37
C VAL A 301 13.49 -10.14 -7.11
N ILE A 302 12.28 -10.47 -6.65
CA ILE A 302 11.05 -10.08 -7.34
C ILE A 302 10.88 -8.54 -7.42
N PRO A 303 11.03 -7.74 -6.34
CA PRO A 303 10.94 -6.29 -6.44
C PRO A 303 12.02 -5.67 -7.33
N VAL A 304 13.24 -6.21 -7.34
CA VAL A 304 14.34 -5.72 -8.19
C VAL A 304 14.05 -5.99 -9.65
N ILE A 305 13.63 -7.22 -10.00
CA ILE A 305 13.23 -7.55 -11.39
C ILE A 305 12.02 -6.71 -11.81
N TYR A 306 11.04 -6.56 -10.93
CA TYR A 306 9.87 -5.71 -11.19
C TYR A 306 10.29 -4.27 -11.51
N GLY A 307 11.21 -3.72 -10.72
CA GLY A 307 11.79 -2.39 -10.97
C GLY A 307 12.51 -2.32 -12.33
N ALA A 308 13.33 -3.30 -12.66
CA ALA A 308 14.05 -3.36 -13.93
C ALA A 308 13.10 -3.44 -15.14
N VAL A 309 12.10 -4.32 -15.09
CA VAL A 309 11.06 -4.42 -16.15
C VAL A 309 10.28 -3.11 -16.27
N SER A 310 9.97 -2.44 -15.16
CA SER A 310 9.31 -1.14 -15.15
C SER A 310 10.13 -0.06 -15.87
N ILE A 311 11.44 -0.02 -15.63
CA ILE A 311 12.35 0.93 -16.29
C ILE A 311 12.40 0.66 -17.79
N VAL A 312 12.55 -0.60 -18.18
CA VAL A 312 12.58 -1.01 -19.60
C VAL A 312 11.25 -0.69 -20.29
N LEU A 313 10.12 -0.97 -19.65
CA LEU A 313 8.78 -0.65 -20.19
C LEU A 313 8.63 0.84 -20.47
N VAL A 314 9.02 1.70 -19.52
CA VAL A 314 8.92 3.16 -19.69
C VAL A 314 9.79 3.65 -20.84
N ALA A 315 11.05 3.19 -20.93
CA ALA A 315 11.95 3.52 -22.02
C ALA A 315 11.43 3.00 -23.37
N PHE A 316 10.86 1.80 -23.38
CA PHE A 316 10.30 1.17 -24.57
C PHE A 316 9.10 1.94 -25.10
N VAL A 317 8.14 2.29 -24.24
CA VAL A 317 6.95 3.10 -24.59
C VAL A 317 7.35 4.48 -25.12
N TYR A 318 8.42 5.06 -24.56
CA TYR A 318 8.94 6.34 -25.04
C TYR A 318 9.57 6.25 -26.45
N LYS A 319 10.35 5.21 -26.71
CA LYS A 319 11.15 5.07 -27.94
C LYS A 319 10.35 4.54 -29.14
N ASN A 320 9.45 3.59 -28.90
CA ASN A 320 8.83 2.81 -29.97
C ASN A 320 7.41 3.27 -30.30
N ASP A 321 6.98 3.05 -31.53
CA ASP A 321 5.60 3.16 -31.95
C ASP A 321 4.97 1.75 -31.95
N SER A 322 3.78 1.63 -31.38
CA SER A 322 2.99 0.41 -31.42
C SER A 322 1.50 0.74 -31.44
N GLN A 323 0.69 -0.20 -31.93
CA GLN A 323 -0.77 -0.05 -31.91
C GLN A 323 -1.29 0.09 -30.47
N LEU A 324 -0.73 -0.68 -29.51
CA LEU A 324 -1.07 -0.59 -28.10
C LEU A 324 -0.75 0.80 -27.52
N ILE A 325 0.39 1.39 -27.88
CA ILE A 325 0.72 2.76 -27.48
C ILE A 325 -0.27 3.76 -28.08
N ASN A 326 -0.67 3.58 -29.33
CA ASN A 326 -1.64 4.42 -30.00
C ASN A 326 -3.04 4.27 -29.35
N ILE A 327 -3.44 3.05 -29.00
CA ILE A 327 -4.66 2.80 -28.22
C ILE A 327 -4.58 3.49 -26.85
N MET A 328 -3.47 3.38 -26.13
CA MET A 328 -3.26 4.06 -24.84
C MET A 328 -3.19 5.59 -24.98
N SER A 329 -2.85 6.10 -26.15
CA SER A 329 -2.85 7.53 -26.49
C SER A 329 -4.18 8.01 -27.06
N ASN A 330 -5.18 7.14 -27.18
CA ASN A 330 -6.51 7.46 -27.67
C ASN A 330 -7.14 8.57 -26.80
N LYS A 331 -8.00 9.38 -27.42
CA LYS A 331 -8.73 10.49 -26.81
C LYS A 331 -9.43 10.07 -25.49
N TYR A 332 -10.09 8.91 -25.48
CA TYR A 332 -10.82 8.41 -24.30
C TYR A 332 -9.89 8.01 -23.16
N LEU A 333 -8.85 7.23 -23.44
CA LEU A 333 -7.86 6.85 -22.43
C LEU A 333 -7.04 8.04 -21.93
N ASN A 334 -6.78 9.03 -22.77
CA ASN A 334 -6.15 10.28 -22.35
C ASN A 334 -7.05 11.09 -21.39
N ILE A 335 -8.37 11.04 -21.58
CA ILE A 335 -9.33 11.65 -20.65
C ILE A 335 -9.27 10.94 -19.29
N ILE A 336 -9.26 9.61 -19.26
CA ILE A 336 -9.16 8.80 -18.04
C ILE A 336 -7.78 9.00 -17.38
N SER A 337 -6.70 8.93 -18.15
CA SER A 337 -5.34 9.09 -17.64
C SER A 337 -5.10 10.45 -16.97
N LYS A 338 -5.70 11.53 -17.47
CA LYS A 338 -5.60 12.86 -16.83
C LYS A 338 -6.25 12.90 -15.45
N ARG A 339 -7.20 12.02 -15.17
CA ARG A 339 -7.91 11.88 -13.91
C ARG A 339 -7.23 10.91 -12.94
N SER A 340 -6.25 10.14 -13.42
CA SER A 340 -5.63 9.05 -12.66
C SER A 340 -5.04 9.52 -11.32
N PHE A 341 -4.50 10.74 -11.27
CA PHE A 341 -3.98 11.29 -10.01
C PHE A 341 -5.11 11.55 -9.00
N ALA A 342 -6.21 12.16 -9.42
CA ALA A 342 -7.37 12.37 -8.54
C ALA A 342 -7.99 11.02 -8.13
N PHE A 343 -8.08 10.06 -9.06
CA PHE A 343 -8.54 8.71 -8.77
C PHE A 343 -7.64 8.00 -7.75
N TYR A 344 -6.31 8.14 -7.87
CA TYR A 344 -5.37 7.64 -6.87
C TYR A 344 -5.63 8.22 -5.49
N LEU A 345 -5.94 9.51 -5.37
CA LEU A 345 -6.19 10.13 -4.07
C LEU A 345 -7.46 9.59 -3.38
N TRP A 346 -8.45 9.11 -4.13
CA TRP A 346 -9.74 8.68 -3.59
C TRP A 346 -9.95 7.17 -3.52
N HIS A 347 -9.18 6.35 -4.27
CA HIS A 347 -9.44 4.91 -4.31
C HIS A 347 -9.36 4.25 -2.93
N TYR A 348 -8.35 4.59 -2.13
CA TYR A 348 -8.15 3.97 -0.83
C TYR A 348 -9.11 4.52 0.25
N PRO A 349 -9.35 5.84 0.39
CA PRO A 349 -10.42 6.34 1.24
C PRO A 349 -11.78 5.70 0.95
N ALA A 350 -12.13 5.53 -0.34
CA ALA A 350 -13.36 4.84 -0.72
C ALA A 350 -13.41 3.41 -0.20
N VAL A 351 -12.30 2.67 -0.28
CA VAL A 351 -12.21 1.29 0.26
C VAL A 351 -12.39 1.28 1.78
N ILE A 352 -11.67 2.13 2.51
CA ILE A 352 -11.72 2.12 3.99
C ILE A 352 -13.09 2.59 4.50
N ILE A 353 -13.62 3.67 3.94
CA ILE A 353 -14.92 4.21 4.35
C ILE A 353 -16.05 3.20 4.07
N THR A 354 -16.09 2.62 2.87
CA THR A 354 -17.10 1.60 2.55
C THR A 354 -16.98 0.36 3.42
N LYS A 355 -15.77 -0.14 3.67
CA LYS A 355 -15.56 -1.26 4.60
C LYS A 355 -16.07 -0.94 6.00
N ASN A 356 -15.88 0.28 6.47
CA ASN A 356 -16.35 0.69 7.79
C ASN A 356 -17.89 0.71 7.90
N PHE A 357 -18.58 1.28 6.89
CA PHE A 357 -20.04 1.40 6.91
C PHE A 357 -20.77 0.11 6.47
N MET A 358 -20.20 -0.64 5.54
CA MET A 358 -20.86 -1.77 4.88
C MET A 358 -20.22 -3.13 5.19
N GLY A 359 -19.17 -3.17 6.00
CA GLY A 359 -18.46 -4.42 6.35
C GLY A 359 -19.32 -5.48 7.04
N ASN A 360 -20.46 -5.04 7.60
CA ASN A 360 -21.45 -5.93 8.24
C ASN A 360 -22.60 -6.35 7.31
N VAL A 361 -22.64 -5.81 6.09
CA VAL A 361 -23.66 -6.19 5.09
C VAL A 361 -23.13 -7.39 4.33
N ARG A 362 -23.89 -8.49 4.35
CA ARG A 362 -23.59 -9.69 3.55
C ARG A 362 -23.77 -9.37 2.07
N MET A 363 -22.71 -8.89 1.44
CA MET A 363 -22.69 -8.51 0.04
C MET A 363 -21.51 -9.22 -0.65
N PRO A 364 -21.70 -9.77 -1.88
CA PRO A 364 -20.57 -10.30 -2.64
C PRO A 364 -19.48 -9.24 -2.83
N TYR A 365 -18.22 -9.62 -2.66
CA TYR A 365 -17.06 -8.71 -2.76
C TYR A 365 -17.01 -7.90 -4.06
N VAL A 366 -17.52 -8.50 -5.16
CA VAL A 366 -17.60 -7.80 -6.46
C VAL A 366 -18.50 -6.57 -6.39
N PHE A 367 -19.67 -6.66 -5.75
CA PHE A 367 -20.57 -5.51 -5.58
C PHE A 367 -19.95 -4.44 -4.68
N MET A 368 -19.29 -4.85 -3.60
CA MET A 368 -18.56 -3.92 -2.75
C MET A 368 -17.48 -3.18 -3.55
N PHE A 369 -16.72 -3.90 -4.36
CA PHE A 369 -15.70 -3.30 -5.24
C PHE A 369 -16.30 -2.30 -6.24
N VAL A 370 -17.44 -2.63 -6.86
CA VAL A 370 -18.12 -1.72 -7.79
C VAL A 370 -18.56 -0.43 -7.08
N ILE A 371 -19.13 -0.53 -5.88
CA ILE A 371 -19.52 0.65 -5.08
C ILE A 371 -18.28 1.51 -4.76
N GLN A 372 -17.19 0.90 -4.32
CA GLN A 372 -15.92 1.58 -4.03
C GLN A 372 -15.37 2.30 -5.26
N LEU A 373 -15.42 1.63 -6.41
CA LEU A 373 -14.98 2.19 -7.68
C LEU A 373 -15.83 3.39 -8.10
N ILE A 374 -17.14 3.31 -7.98
CA ILE A 374 -18.07 4.41 -8.30
C ILE A 374 -17.77 5.62 -7.39
N ILE A 375 -17.68 5.41 -6.09
CA ILE A 375 -17.35 6.49 -5.13
C ILE A 375 -16.01 7.13 -5.49
N ALA A 376 -14.98 6.33 -5.73
CA ALA A 376 -13.65 6.82 -6.08
C ALA A 376 -13.66 7.62 -7.39
N ILE A 377 -14.41 7.18 -8.42
CA ILE A 377 -14.51 7.88 -9.71
C ILE A 377 -15.24 9.21 -9.55
N VAL A 378 -16.38 9.23 -8.85
CA VAL A 378 -17.17 10.46 -8.63
C VAL A 378 -16.34 11.51 -7.89
N MET A 379 -15.71 11.11 -6.79
CA MET A 379 -14.88 12.01 -5.98
C MET A 379 -13.61 12.45 -6.72
N ALA A 380 -13.05 11.58 -7.55
CA ALA A 380 -11.93 11.92 -8.42
C ALA A 380 -12.31 12.95 -9.48
N GLU A 381 -13.47 12.81 -10.11
CA GLU A 381 -13.97 13.79 -11.09
C GLU A 381 -14.19 15.16 -10.45
N LEU A 382 -14.84 15.21 -9.28
CA LEU A 382 -15.04 16.46 -8.53
C LEU A 382 -13.70 17.14 -8.21
N THR A 383 -12.70 16.36 -7.73
CA THR A 383 -11.37 16.89 -7.42
C THR A 383 -10.63 17.34 -8.68
N TYR A 384 -10.70 16.57 -9.75
CA TYR A 384 -10.09 16.94 -11.04
C TYR A 384 -10.67 18.22 -11.60
N GLU A 385 -12.01 18.35 -11.62
CA GLU A 385 -12.70 19.55 -12.08
C GLU A 385 -12.32 20.78 -11.24
N LEU A 386 -12.17 20.62 -9.93
CA LEU A 386 -11.82 21.71 -9.03
C LEU A 386 -10.43 22.28 -9.31
N PHE A 387 -9.44 21.41 -9.60
CA PHE A 387 -8.02 21.79 -9.75
C PHE A 387 -7.53 21.84 -11.21
N LYS A 388 -8.37 21.46 -12.19
CA LYS A 388 -7.94 21.56 -13.59
C LYS A 388 -7.71 23.02 -13.98
N ASN A 389 -6.59 23.27 -14.67
CA ASN A 389 -6.29 24.59 -15.21
C ASN A 389 -7.23 24.94 -16.36
N VAL A 390 -8.18 25.81 -16.13
CA VAL A 390 -9.05 26.37 -17.15
C VAL A 390 -8.39 27.61 -17.72
N LYS A 391 -8.15 27.64 -19.03
CA LYS A 391 -7.57 28.82 -19.70
C LYS A 391 -8.51 30.04 -19.71
N LYS A 392 -9.81 29.86 -19.47
CA LYS A 392 -10.79 30.95 -19.42
C LYS A 392 -10.88 31.52 -17.99
N THR A 393 -10.46 32.75 -17.82
CA THR A 393 -10.79 33.55 -16.63
C THR A 393 -12.18 34.14 -16.82
N ASN A 394 -13.12 33.82 -15.94
CA ASN A 394 -14.40 34.51 -15.91
C ASN A 394 -14.19 35.92 -15.35
N VAL A 395 -14.63 36.93 -16.07
CA VAL A 395 -14.58 38.32 -15.61
C VAL A 395 -15.91 38.63 -14.89
N VAL A 396 -15.84 38.76 -13.58
CA VAL A 396 -17.00 39.23 -12.79
C VAL A 396 -16.94 40.75 -12.73
N LYS A 397 -17.98 41.41 -13.27
CA LYS A 397 -18.15 42.86 -13.17
C LYS A 397 -18.91 43.20 -11.88
N LEU A 398 -18.19 43.75 -10.90
CA LEU A 398 -18.82 44.34 -9.72
C LEU A 398 -18.82 45.87 -9.89
N LYS A 399 -19.98 46.49 -9.83
CA LYS A 399 -20.34 47.91 -10.07
C LYS A 399 -19.27 48.93 -10.53
N ARG A 400 -18.02 48.86 -10.12
CA ARG A 400 -16.91 49.77 -10.53
C ARG A 400 -15.55 49.08 -10.82
N SER A 401 -15.43 47.76 -10.60
CA SER A 401 -14.17 47.04 -10.84
C SER A 401 -14.41 45.73 -11.58
N LYS A 402 -13.51 45.44 -12.53
CA LYS A 402 -13.47 44.16 -13.26
C LYS A 402 -12.52 43.22 -12.52
N PHE A 403 -13.04 42.22 -11.79
CA PHE A 403 -12.20 41.20 -11.17
C PHE A 403 -12.07 40.00 -12.09
N LYS A 404 -10.84 39.61 -12.40
CA LYS A 404 -10.55 38.33 -13.06
C LYS A 404 -10.64 37.22 -12.03
N VAL A 405 -11.75 36.50 -12.03
CA VAL A 405 -11.94 35.35 -11.13
C VAL A 405 -11.21 34.14 -11.68
N ASN A 406 -10.17 33.72 -10.99
CA ASN A 406 -9.46 32.47 -11.30
C ASN A 406 -10.00 31.35 -10.40
N ARG A 407 -10.83 30.45 -10.97
CA ARG A 407 -11.41 29.31 -10.27
C ARG A 407 -10.39 28.51 -9.47
N VAL A 408 -9.20 28.27 -10.05
CA VAL A 408 -8.11 27.51 -9.39
C VAL A 408 -7.55 28.25 -8.18
N ALA A 409 -7.48 29.61 -8.23
CA ALA A 409 -7.07 30.39 -7.06
C ALA A 409 -8.07 30.26 -5.91
N PHE A 410 -9.37 30.33 -6.20
CA PHE A 410 -10.41 30.10 -5.19
C PHE A 410 -10.35 28.68 -4.60
N ALA A 411 -10.17 27.66 -5.45
CA ALA A 411 -10.00 26.29 -4.99
C ALA A 411 -8.80 26.14 -4.05
N ARG A 412 -7.69 26.82 -4.33
CA ARG A 412 -6.50 26.81 -3.48
C ARG A 412 -6.74 27.52 -2.14
N ILE A 413 -7.38 28.69 -2.17
CA ILE A 413 -7.73 29.42 -0.94
C ILE A 413 -8.69 28.58 -0.09
N GLY A 414 -9.74 28.03 -0.70
CA GLY A 414 -10.68 27.13 -0.02
C GLY A 414 -9.98 25.90 0.56
N THR A 415 -9.00 25.33 -0.14
CA THR A 415 -8.18 24.22 0.37
C THR A 415 -7.38 24.62 1.60
N ILE A 416 -6.77 25.81 1.60
CA ILE A 416 -6.01 26.30 2.76
C ILE A 416 -6.95 26.50 3.97
N LEU A 417 -8.11 27.13 3.76
CA LEU A 417 -9.09 27.31 4.83
C LEU A 417 -9.59 25.98 5.38
N LEU A 418 -9.92 25.04 4.50
CA LEU A 418 -10.35 23.69 4.89
C LEU A 418 -9.22 22.97 5.66
N ALA A 419 -7.96 23.10 5.22
CA ALA A 419 -6.84 22.50 5.92
C ALA A 419 -6.64 23.07 7.33
N VAL A 420 -6.79 24.38 7.50
CA VAL A 420 -6.73 25.03 8.82
C VAL A 420 -7.87 24.55 9.72
N ILE A 421 -9.09 24.48 9.19
CA ILE A 421 -10.25 23.97 9.95
C ILE A 421 -10.02 22.52 10.36
N THR A 422 -9.60 21.66 9.42
CA THR A 422 -9.33 20.25 9.71
C THR A 422 -8.21 20.09 10.74
N ALA A 423 -7.12 20.85 10.61
CA ALA A 423 -6.03 20.85 11.57
C ALA A 423 -6.50 21.26 12.98
N GLY A 424 -7.34 22.30 13.06
CA GLY A 424 -7.95 22.76 14.32
C GLY A 424 -8.84 21.70 14.96
N VAL A 425 -9.72 21.07 14.16
CA VAL A 425 -10.60 19.98 14.64
C VAL A 425 -9.76 18.81 15.14
N LEU A 426 -8.79 18.32 14.37
CA LEU A 426 -7.93 17.21 14.75
C LEU A 426 -7.02 17.52 15.95
N ALA A 427 -6.60 18.78 16.10
CA ALA A 427 -5.86 19.22 17.29
C ALA A 427 -6.76 19.23 18.54
N TYR A 428 -8.00 19.72 18.41
CA TYR A 428 -8.96 19.83 19.50
C TYR A 428 -9.52 18.47 19.93
N THR A 429 -9.91 17.61 19.00
CA THR A 429 -10.46 16.28 19.31
C THR A 429 -9.42 15.34 19.90
N GLY A 430 -8.13 15.61 19.68
CA GLY A 430 -7.05 14.76 20.16
C GLY A 430 -7.02 13.40 19.45
N PRO A 431 -6.31 12.43 20.01
CA PRO A 431 -6.36 11.05 19.54
C PRO A 431 -7.74 10.44 19.87
N SER A 432 -8.25 9.60 18.96
CA SER A 432 -9.52 8.89 19.19
C SER A 432 -9.50 8.14 20.52
N LYS A 433 -10.55 8.33 21.32
CA LYS A 433 -10.70 7.59 22.59
C LYS A 433 -10.73 6.08 22.36
N ALA A 434 -11.34 5.64 21.24
CA ALA A 434 -11.38 4.24 20.85
C ALA A 434 -10.00 3.73 20.43
N ALA A 435 -9.23 4.52 19.66
CA ALA A 435 -7.86 4.17 19.27
C ALA A 435 -6.94 4.10 20.50
N THR A 436 -7.01 5.11 21.38
CA THR A 436 -6.19 5.15 22.60
C THR A 436 -6.54 4.00 23.54
N ALA A 437 -7.84 3.69 23.69
CA ALA A 437 -8.28 2.56 24.49
C ALA A 437 -7.80 1.23 23.89
N TYR A 438 -7.93 1.05 22.58
CA TYR A 438 -7.46 -0.13 21.87
C TYR A 438 -5.93 -0.32 21.97
N GLU A 439 -5.14 0.73 21.72
CA GLU A 439 -3.68 0.69 21.82
C GLU A 439 -3.26 0.38 23.27
N LYS A 440 -3.89 1.03 24.25
CA LYS A 440 -3.64 0.79 25.68
C LYS A 440 -4.03 -0.62 26.09
N GLU A 441 -5.15 -1.15 25.59
CA GLU A 441 -5.58 -2.53 25.89
C GLU A 441 -4.62 -3.54 25.25
N LEU A 442 -4.16 -3.28 24.02
CA LEU A 442 -3.17 -4.10 23.33
C LEU A 442 -1.82 -4.10 24.07
N ASP A 443 -1.34 -2.93 24.50
CA ASP A 443 -0.10 -2.79 25.27
C ASP A 443 -0.22 -3.46 26.64
N ASN A 444 -1.34 -3.29 27.34
CA ASN A 444 -1.64 -3.95 28.60
C ASN A 444 -1.71 -5.48 28.42
N SER A 445 -2.31 -5.95 27.33
CA SER A 445 -2.39 -7.37 27.02
C SER A 445 -1.01 -7.95 26.71
N LEU A 446 -0.16 -7.21 26.00
CA LEU A 446 1.22 -7.60 25.75
C LEU A 446 2.05 -7.67 27.03
N ALA A 447 1.92 -6.66 27.90
CA ALA A 447 2.59 -6.63 29.19
C ALA A 447 2.10 -7.78 30.08
N THR A 448 0.78 -8.03 30.10
CA THR A 448 0.15 -9.12 30.85
C THR A 448 0.62 -10.48 30.35
N ALA A 449 0.64 -10.70 29.01
CA ALA A 449 1.13 -11.94 28.42
C ALA A 449 2.61 -12.20 28.75
N LYS A 450 3.46 -11.16 28.71
CA LYS A 450 4.86 -11.26 29.14
C LYS A 450 4.98 -11.64 30.59
N LYS A 451 4.23 -10.95 31.47
CA LYS A 451 4.23 -11.22 32.94
C LYS A 451 3.74 -12.63 33.24
N ILE A 452 2.67 -13.08 32.57
CA ILE A 452 2.15 -14.44 32.72
C ILE A 452 3.21 -15.48 32.30
N SER A 453 3.86 -15.25 31.16
CA SER A 453 4.92 -16.13 30.68
C SER A 453 6.11 -16.19 31.64
N GLU A 454 6.52 -15.05 32.22
CA GLU A 454 7.60 -14.97 33.21
C GLU A 454 7.22 -15.65 34.53
N GLU A 455 6.00 -15.44 35.04
CA GLU A 455 5.49 -16.06 36.28
C GLU A 455 5.38 -17.59 36.11
N GLN A 456 4.86 -18.07 34.96
CA GLN A 456 4.77 -19.50 34.71
C GLN A 456 6.15 -20.14 34.63
N ASN A 457 7.11 -19.42 34.02
CA ASN A 457 8.49 -19.86 33.94
C ASN A 457 9.15 -19.99 35.32
N ALA A 458 8.87 -19.05 36.23
CA ALA A 458 9.35 -19.09 37.59
C ALA A 458 8.74 -20.24 38.41
N LYS A 459 7.43 -20.50 38.23
CA LYS A 459 6.72 -21.61 38.91
C LYS A 459 7.21 -22.98 38.44
N MET A 460 7.42 -23.16 37.10
CA MET A 460 7.89 -24.45 36.57
C MET A 460 9.30 -24.82 37.01
N ASN A 461 10.14 -23.85 37.34
CA ASN A 461 11.45 -24.11 37.93
C ASN A 461 11.40 -24.58 39.41
N LYS A 462 10.27 -24.36 40.05
CA LYS A 462 10.06 -24.78 41.45
C LYS A 462 9.27 -26.08 41.65
N GLU A 463 8.55 -26.53 40.58
CA GLU A 463 7.67 -27.70 40.70
C GLU A 463 8.18 -28.92 39.93
N THR A 464 9.27 -29.52 40.38
CA THR A 464 9.69 -30.88 39.97
C THR A 464 9.14 -31.97 40.89
N ALA A 465 8.03 -31.73 41.57
CA ALA A 465 7.42 -32.80 42.37
C ALA A 465 5.96 -32.47 42.71
N LYS A 466 5.03 -32.99 41.98
CA LYS A 466 3.82 -33.66 42.55
C LYS A 466 2.89 -34.07 41.42
N LYS A 467 2.78 -35.38 41.22
CA LYS A 467 1.69 -36.04 40.53
C LYS A 467 0.47 -36.02 41.45
N GLU A 468 -0.62 -35.46 41.02
CA GLU A 468 -1.92 -35.79 41.63
C GLU A 468 -3.01 -35.93 40.56
N ASP A 469 -3.73 -37.03 40.72
CA ASP A 469 -4.88 -37.46 39.97
C ASP A 469 -5.99 -36.42 39.92
N ILE A 470 -6.41 -36.07 38.74
CA ILE A 470 -7.62 -35.26 38.56
C ILE A 470 -8.77 -36.22 38.27
N LYS A 471 -9.62 -36.41 39.27
CA LYS A 471 -10.88 -37.18 39.16
C LYS A 471 -11.76 -36.58 38.07
N LYS A 472 -12.12 -37.47 37.14
CA LYS A 472 -13.10 -37.22 36.08
C LYS A 472 -14.45 -36.87 36.68
N LYS A 473 -14.96 -35.65 36.45
CA LYS A 473 -16.40 -35.37 36.54
C LYS A 473 -16.94 -35.19 35.11
N GLN A 474 -17.87 -36.10 34.81
CA GLN A 474 -18.58 -36.14 33.51
C GLN A 474 -19.42 -34.87 33.31
N TYR A 475 -19.13 -34.14 32.25
CA TYR A 475 -20.01 -33.10 31.72
C TYR A 475 -20.87 -33.69 30.59
N ARG A 476 -22.05 -34.07 30.88
CA ARG A 476 -23.09 -34.38 29.89
C ARG A 476 -24.29 -33.49 30.13
N LYS A 477 -24.52 -32.55 29.28
CA LYS A 477 -25.84 -32.06 28.89
C LYS A 477 -25.71 -31.32 27.56
N LYS A 478 -26.68 -31.61 26.66
CA LYS A 478 -26.79 -30.99 25.33
C LYS A 478 -26.83 -29.46 25.44
N LEU A 479 -26.04 -28.85 24.59
CA LEU A 479 -25.79 -27.41 24.49
C LEU A 479 -26.92 -26.66 23.74
N ASP A 480 -28.06 -26.45 24.38
CA ASP A 480 -29.12 -25.59 23.80
C ASP A 480 -29.02 -24.12 24.26
N ALA A 481 -28.10 -23.81 25.18
CA ALA A 481 -27.79 -22.45 25.58
C ALA A 481 -26.27 -22.31 25.77
N GLU A 482 -25.57 -22.26 24.66
CA GLU A 482 -24.10 -22.22 24.58
C GLU A 482 -23.48 -21.18 25.54
N ASP A 483 -24.16 -20.03 25.68
CA ASP A 483 -23.75 -18.95 26.58
C ASP A 483 -23.87 -19.31 28.06
N THR A 484 -24.94 -19.99 28.45
CA THR A 484 -25.19 -20.35 29.85
C THR A 484 -24.28 -21.48 30.29
N GLU A 485 -23.94 -22.38 29.38
CA GLU A 485 -23.02 -23.48 29.66
C GLU A 485 -21.55 -23.05 29.72
N LEU A 486 -21.15 -22.15 28.80
CA LEU A 486 -19.81 -21.57 28.84
C LEU A 486 -19.54 -20.84 30.17
N GLN A 487 -20.55 -20.19 30.77
CA GLN A 487 -20.42 -19.54 32.05
C GLN A 487 -20.20 -20.53 33.21
N LYS A 488 -20.63 -21.77 33.05
CA LYS A 488 -20.42 -22.83 34.06
C LYS A 488 -19.02 -23.45 34.01
N ILE A 489 -18.27 -23.20 32.93
CA ILE A 489 -16.91 -23.74 32.75
C ILE A 489 -16.01 -23.13 33.82
N GLY A 490 -15.50 -23.97 34.71
CA GLY A 490 -14.55 -23.58 35.77
C GLY A 490 -13.12 -23.48 35.26
N LYS A 491 -12.19 -23.37 36.21
CA LYS A 491 -10.76 -23.35 35.91
C LYS A 491 -10.26 -24.70 35.41
N TYR A 492 -9.52 -24.69 34.30
CA TYR A 492 -8.78 -25.86 33.83
C TYR A 492 -7.44 -25.95 34.56
N LYS A 493 -7.23 -27.00 35.33
CA LYS A 493 -6.03 -27.17 36.17
C LYS A 493 -4.84 -27.84 35.47
N GLY A 494 -5.07 -28.38 34.24
CA GLY A 494 -4.02 -28.95 33.41
C GLY A 494 -3.05 -27.89 32.91
N LYS A 495 -1.91 -28.33 32.40
CA LYS A 495 -0.94 -27.47 31.73
C LYS A 495 -1.37 -27.33 30.28
N VAL A 496 -1.19 -26.15 29.67
CA VAL A 496 -1.55 -25.86 28.27
C VAL A 496 -0.60 -24.81 27.71
N THR A 497 -0.30 -24.92 26.44
CA THR A 497 0.52 -23.91 25.72
C THR A 497 -0.35 -23.19 24.71
N PHE A 498 -0.31 -21.86 24.74
CA PHE A 498 -0.98 -20.98 23.78
C PHE A 498 0.06 -20.31 22.88
N ILE A 499 -0.15 -20.39 21.57
CA ILE A 499 0.68 -19.72 20.57
C ILE A 499 -0.26 -18.96 19.63
N GLY A 500 -0.12 -17.64 19.52
CA GLY A 500 -1.03 -16.92 18.64
C GLY A 500 -0.76 -15.44 18.49
N ASP A 501 -1.59 -14.87 17.65
CA ASP A 501 -1.54 -13.47 17.28
C ASP A 501 -2.33 -12.58 18.28
N ARG A 502 -2.78 -11.42 17.82
CA ARG A 502 -3.51 -10.42 18.64
C ARG A 502 -4.78 -10.96 19.30
N LEU A 503 -5.38 -12.03 18.78
CA LEU A 503 -6.53 -12.65 19.42
C LEU A 503 -6.18 -13.16 20.82
N PHE A 504 -5.08 -13.91 20.95
CA PHE A 504 -4.61 -14.38 22.25
C PHE A 504 -3.98 -13.28 23.08
N LEU A 505 -3.32 -12.32 22.44
CA LEU A 505 -2.73 -11.18 23.13
C LEU A 505 -3.80 -10.40 23.93
N THR A 506 -4.94 -10.07 23.33
CA THR A 506 -6.02 -9.35 24.00
C THR A 506 -6.78 -10.22 25.01
N SER A 507 -6.78 -11.53 24.80
CA SER A 507 -7.50 -12.47 25.67
C SER A 507 -6.67 -13.01 26.84
N ALA A 508 -5.36 -12.70 26.91
CA ALA A 508 -4.42 -13.31 27.85
C ALA A 508 -4.86 -13.22 29.32
N ALA A 509 -5.39 -12.07 29.74
CA ALA A 509 -5.86 -11.87 31.13
C ALA A 509 -7.10 -12.74 31.49
N ALA A 510 -8.01 -12.94 30.53
CA ALA A 510 -9.15 -13.83 30.71
C ALA A 510 -8.71 -15.31 30.70
N MET A 511 -7.79 -15.65 29.77
CA MET A 511 -7.20 -16.99 29.69
C MET A 511 -6.50 -17.37 31.00
N GLN A 512 -5.74 -16.46 31.63
CA GLN A 512 -5.07 -16.73 32.90
C GLN A 512 -6.06 -17.09 34.01
N LYS A 513 -7.26 -16.52 34.02
CA LYS A 513 -8.29 -16.85 35.03
C LYS A 513 -8.83 -18.26 34.86
N ILE A 514 -8.95 -18.72 33.59
CA ILE A 514 -9.47 -20.04 33.27
C ILE A 514 -8.36 -21.10 33.26
N PHE A 515 -7.16 -20.74 32.81
CA PHE A 515 -5.98 -21.61 32.69
C PHE A 515 -4.83 -21.12 33.59
N PRO A 516 -4.88 -21.34 34.89
CA PRO A 516 -3.86 -20.81 35.81
C PRO A 516 -2.45 -21.37 35.58
N ASN A 517 -2.32 -22.51 34.90
CA ASN A 517 -1.06 -23.20 34.60
C ASN A 517 -0.68 -23.13 33.11
N MET A 518 -1.11 -22.07 32.43
CA MET A 518 -0.80 -21.92 30.99
C MET A 518 0.59 -21.31 30.76
N ASN A 519 1.17 -21.66 29.60
CA ASN A 519 2.20 -20.89 28.93
C ASN A 519 1.56 -20.15 27.75
N ILE A 520 1.96 -18.91 27.49
CA ILE A 520 1.46 -18.13 26.37
C ILE A 520 2.61 -17.41 25.66
N GLU A 521 2.71 -17.63 24.36
CA GLU A 521 3.56 -16.88 23.45
C GLU A 521 2.65 -16.22 22.42
N SER A 522 2.53 -14.90 22.49
CA SER A 522 1.67 -14.14 21.59
C SER A 522 2.28 -12.79 21.25
N SER A 523 2.02 -12.33 20.02
CA SER A 523 2.44 -11.02 19.57
C SER A 523 1.39 -10.40 18.64
N LYS A 524 1.42 -9.07 18.49
CA LYS A 524 0.46 -8.33 17.66
C LYS A 524 0.39 -8.84 16.23
N ASP A 525 1.53 -9.20 15.67
CA ASP A 525 1.67 -9.58 14.26
C ASP A 525 2.38 -10.94 14.14
N MET A 526 1.96 -11.92 14.95
CA MET A 526 2.54 -13.26 14.90
C MET A 526 2.20 -13.95 13.59
N THR A 527 3.24 -14.28 12.84
CA THR A 527 3.16 -15.07 11.61
C THR A 527 3.43 -16.55 11.89
N VAL A 528 3.11 -17.43 10.93
CA VAL A 528 3.46 -18.86 11.04
C VAL A 528 4.96 -19.05 11.24
N ALA A 529 5.80 -18.23 10.61
CA ALA A 529 7.26 -18.31 10.76
C ALA A 529 7.72 -17.94 12.18
N SER A 530 7.12 -16.88 12.77
CA SER A 530 7.43 -16.50 14.15
C SER A 530 6.89 -17.51 15.16
N ALA A 531 5.74 -18.12 14.88
CA ALA A 531 5.18 -19.20 15.69
C ALA A 531 6.10 -20.45 15.69
N ILE A 532 6.70 -20.82 14.55
CA ILE A 532 7.71 -21.90 14.48
C ILE A 532 8.91 -21.56 15.38
N SER A 533 9.38 -20.32 15.35
CA SER A 533 10.51 -19.88 16.17
C SER A 533 10.16 -19.92 17.66
N SER A 534 8.95 -19.48 18.04
CA SER A 534 8.43 -19.56 19.41
C SER A 534 8.27 -21.01 19.88
N CYS A 535 7.79 -21.92 19.02
CA CYS A 535 7.69 -23.33 19.32
C CYS A 535 9.05 -23.94 19.67
N LYS A 536 10.06 -23.73 18.82
CA LYS A 536 11.43 -24.22 19.05
C LYS A 536 12.01 -23.69 20.37
N LYS A 537 11.79 -22.42 20.67
CA LYS A 537 12.19 -21.80 21.95
C LYS A 537 11.50 -22.44 23.14
N LEU A 538 10.20 -22.67 23.07
CA LEU A 538 9.45 -23.33 24.13
C LEU A 538 9.89 -24.78 24.32
N GLU A 539 10.18 -25.51 23.26
CA GLU A 539 10.69 -26.89 23.33
C GLU A 539 12.09 -26.94 23.97
N SER A 540 13.03 -26.11 23.52
CA SER A 540 14.40 -26.05 24.06
C SER A 540 14.42 -25.70 25.55
N THR A 541 13.43 -24.93 26.01
CA THR A 541 13.28 -24.55 27.44
C THR A 541 12.35 -25.49 28.22
N LYS A 542 11.90 -26.62 27.63
CA LYS A 542 10.97 -27.59 28.22
C LYS A 542 9.62 -26.99 28.67
N ARG A 543 9.22 -25.89 28.04
CA ARG A 543 7.96 -25.16 28.34
C ARG A 543 6.81 -25.50 27.40
N LEU A 544 7.08 -26.16 26.30
CA LEU A 544 6.03 -26.62 25.39
C LEU A 544 5.26 -27.76 26.06
N LYS A 545 4.04 -27.47 26.49
CA LYS A 545 3.17 -28.42 27.21
C LYS A 545 2.01 -28.86 26.31
N ASP A 546 1.50 -30.01 26.61
CA ASP A 546 0.32 -30.60 26.00
C ASP A 546 -0.93 -30.26 26.85
N PRO A 547 -2.06 -29.87 26.23
CA PRO A 547 -2.26 -29.60 24.80
C PRO A 547 -1.69 -28.24 24.35
N VAL A 548 -1.58 -28.06 23.03
CA VAL A 548 -1.17 -26.79 22.39
C VAL A 548 -2.38 -26.17 21.71
N VAL A 549 -2.63 -24.89 21.96
CA VAL A 549 -3.71 -24.13 21.33
C VAL A 549 -3.10 -23.03 20.44
N ILE A 550 -3.51 -23.01 19.19
CA ILE A 550 -2.92 -22.12 18.17
C ILE A 550 -4.01 -21.22 17.58
N ALA A 551 -3.78 -19.91 17.57
CA ALA A 551 -4.61 -18.93 16.87
C ALA A 551 -3.73 -18.07 15.96
N LEU A 552 -3.74 -18.36 14.67
CA LEU A 552 -2.98 -17.66 13.64
C LEU A 552 -3.87 -17.40 12.42
N GLY A 553 -3.48 -16.45 11.58
CA GLY A 553 -4.16 -16.15 10.33
C GLY A 553 -5.05 -14.92 10.39
N ASN A 554 -4.99 -14.11 11.46
CA ASN A 554 -5.66 -12.81 11.49
C ASN A 554 -4.81 -11.71 10.83
N SER A 555 -3.52 -11.94 10.63
CA SER A 555 -2.57 -10.96 10.08
C SER A 555 -2.01 -11.37 8.71
N GLU A 556 -2.17 -12.64 8.31
CA GLU A 556 -1.66 -13.15 7.03
C GLU A 556 -2.56 -14.25 6.46
N SER A 557 -2.46 -14.46 5.15
CA SER A 557 -3.04 -15.64 4.48
C SER A 557 -2.20 -16.87 4.82
N LEU A 558 -2.84 -17.90 5.32
CA LEU A 558 -2.19 -19.17 5.69
C LEU A 558 -2.01 -20.05 4.45
N SER A 559 -0.85 -20.68 4.31
CA SER A 559 -0.65 -21.73 3.32
C SER A 559 -0.55 -23.09 4.00
N GLN A 560 -1.02 -24.15 3.29
CA GLN A 560 -1.00 -25.50 3.80
C GLN A 560 0.41 -25.96 4.19
N ALA A 561 1.39 -25.76 3.30
CA ALA A 561 2.77 -26.15 3.55
C ALA A 561 3.40 -25.44 4.77
N GLN A 562 3.03 -24.18 5.03
CA GLN A 562 3.52 -23.45 6.20
C GLN A 562 2.89 -23.98 7.49
N MET A 563 1.59 -24.25 7.47
CA MET A 563 0.89 -24.81 8.62
C MET A 563 1.37 -26.23 8.93
N GLU A 564 1.53 -27.11 7.95
CA GLU A 564 2.08 -28.45 8.13
C GLU A 564 3.50 -28.39 8.75
N LYS A 565 4.34 -27.45 8.29
CA LYS A 565 5.66 -27.23 8.87
C LYS A 565 5.60 -26.74 10.32
N LEU A 566 4.62 -25.92 10.68
CA LEU A 566 4.41 -25.51 12.06
C LEU A 566 3.97 -26.72 12.90
N LEU A 567 2.96 -27.45 12.43
CA LEU A 567 2.33 -28.57 13.15
C LEU A 567 3.34 -29.69 13.41
N ALA A 568 4.25 -29.95 12.49
CA ALA A 568 5.32 -30.95 12.65
C ALA A 568 6.25 -30.67 13.87
N ASN A 569 6.32 -29.44 14.38
CA ASN A 569 7.13 -29.13 15.57
C ASN A 569 6.49 -29.58 16.90
N PHE A 570 5.24 -30.02 16.89
CA PHE A 570 4.53 -30.39 18.11
C PHE A 570 4.56 -31.90 18.40
N GLY A 571 5.03 -32.71 17.47
CA GLY A 571 5.13 -34.18 17.62
C GLY A 571 3.74 -34.82 17.84
N SER A 572 3.63 -35.67 18.86
CA SER A 572 2.37 -36.37 19.19
C SER A 572 1.44 -35.59 20.11
N ARG A 573 1.68 -34.29 20.35
CA ARG A 573 0.85 -33.47 21.23
C ARG A 573 -0.50 -33.19 20.61
N THR A 574 -1.52 -33.05 21.44
CA THR A 574 -2.85 -32.65 21.01
C THR A 574 -2.86 -31.16 20.65
N ILE A 575 -3.34 -30.84 19.47
CA ILE A 575 -3.34 -29.49 18.93
C ILE A 575 -4.78 -28.99 18.73
N TYR A 576 -5.06 -27.81 19.25
CA TYR A 576 -6.32 -27.13 19.00
C TYR A 576 -6.07 -25.88 18.14
N LEU A 577 -6.68 -25.85 16.96
CA LEU A 577 -6.64 -24.72 16.03
C LEU A 577 -7.86 -23.83 16.28
N VAL A 578 -7.66 -22.57 16.63
CA VAL A 578 -8.74 -21.59 16.75
C VAL A 578 -8.88 -20.88 15.40
N ASN A 579 -10.06 -20.95 14.80
CA ASN A 579 -10.30 -20.26 13.54
C ASN A 579 -10.54 -18.76 13.72
N ASN A 580 -10.46 -18.01 12.62
CA ASN A 580 -10.40 -16.57 12.60
C ASN A 580 -11.81 -15.97 12.49
N SER A 581 -12.05 -14.89 13.25
CA SER A 581 -13.14 -13.94 13.00
C SER A 581 -12.51 -12.61 12.69
N SER A 582 -12.48 -12.25 11.41
CA SER A 582 -11.88 -11.01 10.93
C SER A 582 -12.63 -10.56 9.67
N ALA A 583 -12.64 -9.27 9.37
CA ALA A 583 -13.24 -8.79 8.12
C ALA A 583 -12.25 -8.90 6.93
N GLN A 584 -11.33 -9.88 6.97
CA GLN A 584 -10.27 -9.99 5.99
C GLN A 584 -10.68 -10.85 4.80
N PRO A 585 -10.22 -10.54 3.58
CA PRO A 585 -10.54 -11.32 2.40
C PRO A 585 -10.12 -12.80 2.49
N PHE A 586 -9.05 -13.09 3.23
CA PHE A 586 -8.53 -14.45 3.43
C PHE A 586 -9.12 -15.19 4.63
N GLU A 587 -10.05 -14.59 5.38
CA GLU A 587 -10.70 -15.25 6.53
C GLU A 587 -11.30 -16.59 6.14
N ARG A 588 -12.07 -16.62 5.06
CA ARG A 588 -12.74 -17.83 4.58
C ARG A 588 -11.74 -18.90 4.14
N SER A 589 -10.69 -18.54 3.42
CA SER A 589 -9.66 -19.48 2.97
C SER A 589 -8.87 -20.02 4.15
N ASN A 590 -8.49 -19.17 5.09
CA ASN A 590 -7.79 -19.58 6.32
C ASN A 590 -8.67 -20.52 7.15
N ASN A 591 -9.93 -20.18 7.38
CA ASN A 591 -10.84 -21.02 8.16
C ASN A 591 -11.11 -22.38 7.49
N ASN A 592 -11.22 -22.43 6.17
CA ASN A 592 -11.32 -23.67 5.42
C ASN A 592 -10.05 -24.53 5.56
N LEU A 593 -8.87 -23.91 5.47
CA LEU A 593 -7.60 -24.62 5.66
C LEU A 593 -7.51 -25.21 7.07
N LEU A 594 -7.80 -24.42 8.11
CA LEU A 594 -7.76 -24.90 9.51
C LEU A 594 -8.75 -26.05 9.73
N LYS A 595 -9.94 -25.98 9.14
CA LYS A 595 -10.92 -27.05 9.18
C LYS A 595 -10.43 -28.32 8.47
N THR A 596 -9.79 -28.17 7.32
CA THR A 596 -9.21 -29.30 6.57
C THR A 596 -8.08 -29.97 7.35
N LEU A 597 -7.19 -29.19 7.96
CA LEU A 597 -6.10 -29.72 8.77
C LEU A 597 -6.62 -30.50 9.99
N ALA A 598 -7.66 -29.98 10.65
CA ALA A 598 -8.29 -30.67 11.77
C ALA A 598 -9.09 -31.92 11.37
N ALA A 599 -9.55 -32.00 10.12
CA ALA A 599 -10.25 -33.20 9.62
C ALA A 599 -9.29 -34.32 9.19
N ASN A 600 -8.06 -33.98 8.84
CA ASN A 600 -7.08 -34.93 8.30
C ASN A 600 -6.16 -35.55 9.37
N ASP A 601 -6.16 -35.07 10.59
CA ASP A 601 -5.32 -35.58 11.68
C ASP A 601 -6.11 -35.68 12.98
N THR A 602 -6.12 -36.85 13.57
CA THR A 602 -6.87 -37.13 14.81
C THR A 602 -6.35 -36.42 16.03
N ASN A 603 -5.10 -35.93 16.02
CA ASN A 603 -4.50 -35.13 17.10
C ASN A 603 -4.78 -33.63 16.94
N ILE A 604 -5.39 -33.21 15.83
CA ILE A 604 -5.66 -31.81 15.54
C ILE A 604 -7.16 -31.56 15.63
N HIS A 605 -7.57 -30.61 16.43
CA HIS A 605 -8.97 -30.27 16.65
C HIS A 605 -9.24 -28.80 16.31
N LEU A 606 -10.42 -28.52 15.76
CA LEU A 606 -10.85 -27.17 15.44
C LEU A 606 -11.70 -26.60 16.60
N ILE A 607 -11.35 -25.42 17.07
CA ILE A 607 -12.20 -24.59 17.93
C ILE A 607 -12.85 -23.53 17.04
N ASP A 608 -14.14 -23.68 16.81
CA ASP A 608 -14.87 -22.78 15.92
C ASP A 608 -15.27 -21.49 16.65
N TRP A 609 -14.33 -20.57 16.72
CA TRP A 609 -14.53 -19.22 17.25
C TRP A 609 -15.30 -18.34 16.27
N TYR A 610 -15.07 -18.53 14.97
CA TYR A 610 -15.77 -17.79 13.93
C TYR A 610 -17.29 -17.96 14.03
N GLU A 611 -17.75 -19.20 14.07
CA GLU A 611 -19.18 -19.51 14.16
C GLU A 611 -19.80 -18.95 15.45
N TYR A 612 -19.04 -18.99 16.55
CA TYR A 612 -19.49 -18.44 17.83
C TYR A 612 -19.54 -16.91 17.81
N ALA A 613 -18.52 -16.23 17.28
CA ALA A 613 -18.35 -14.78 17.37
C ALA A 613 -19.12 -14.00 16.28
N LYS A 614 -19.39 -14.62 15.12
CA LYS A 614 -19.95 -13.94 13.93
C LYS A 614 -21.27 -13.19 14.18
N ASP A 615 -22.12 -13.71 15.07
CA ASP A 615 -23.42 -13.14 15.41
C ASP A 615 -23.42 -12.44 16.78
N ARG A 616 -22.26 -12.36 17.47
CA ARG A 616 -22.10 -11.80 18.82
C ARG A 616 -21.09 -10.65 18.81
N ARG A 617 -21.50 -9.50 18.25
CA ARG A 617 -20.65 -8.31 18.10
C ARG A 617 -20.04 -7.80 19.42
N GLU A 618 -20.72 -8.03 20.54
CA GLU A 618 -20.22 -7.67 21.87
C GLU A 618 -18.99 -8.47 22.29
N CYS A 619 -18.63 -9.51 21.56
CA CYS A 619 -17.42 -10.31 21.81
C CYS A 619 -16.17 -9.74 21.15
N LEU A 620 -16.32 -8.90 20.13
CA LEU A 620 -15.22 -8.38 19.31
C LEU A 620 -15.12 -6.86 19.39
N ASN A 621 -13.90 -6.35 19.31
CA ASN A 621 -13.63 -4.92 19.13
C ASN A 621 -13.89 -4.49 17.67
N ALA A 622 -13.70 -3.20 17.40
CA ALA A 622 -13.95 -2.61 16.07
C ALA A 622 -13.09 -3.21 14.93
N ASP A 623 -11.99 -3.89 15.25
CA ASP A 623 -11.13 -4.58 14.27
C ASP A 623 -11.68 -5.96 13.86
N ASN A 624 -12.77 -6.43 14.46
CA ASN A 624 -13.37 -7.75 14.29
C ASN A 624 -12.41 -8.95 14.56
N VAL A 625 -11.25 -8.70 15.16
CA VAL A 625 -10.24 -9.70 15.49
C VAL A 625 -10.03 -9.80 16.99
N THR A 626 -9.73 -8.66 17.62
CA THR A 626 -9.46 -8.63 19.05
C THR A 626 -10.76 -8.69 19.85
N THR A 627 -10.67 -9.34 21.00
CA THR A 627 -11.84 -9.58 21.85
C THR A 627 -12.07 -8.44 22.85
N THR A 628 -13.34 -8.12 23.08
CA THR A 628 -13.75 -7.31 24.23
C THR A 628 -13.52 -8.12 25.54
N ARG A 629 -13.67 -7.48 26.71
CA ARG A 629 -13.60 -8.18 27.97
C ARG A 629 -14.56 -9.38 28.06
N LYS A 630 -15.79 -9.21 27.52
CA LYS A 630 -16.79 -10.27 27.44
C LYS A 630 -16.36 -11.38 26.46
N GLY A 631 -15.87 -10.99 25.29
CA GLY A 631 -15.39 -11.93 24.27
C GLY A 631 -14.17 -12.74 24.74
N SER A 632 -13.23 -12.10 25.46
CA SER A 632 -12.06 -12.77 26.01
C SER A 632 -12.43 -13.86 27.03
N ASP A 633 -13.39 -13.59 27.90
CA ASP A 633 -13.90 -14.61 28.87
C ASP A 633 -14.57 -15.76 28.13
N ARG A 634 -15.36 -15.47 27.11
CA ARG A 634 -16.04 -16.50 26.31
C ARG A 634 -15.09 -17.35 25.49
N LEU A 635 -14.09 -16.73 24.84
CA LEU A 635 -13.05 -17.44 24.11
C LEU A 635 -12.30 -18.41 25.05
N ALA A 636 -11.88 -17.92 26.21
CA ALA A 636 -11.17 -18.74 27.18
C ALA A 636 -12.02 -19.95 27.61
N ARG A 637 -13.30 -19.73 27.91
CA ARG A 637 -14.22 -20.80 28.32
C ARG A 637 -14.53 -21.79 27.20
N LYS A 638 -14.68 -21.29 25.95
CA LYS A 638 -14.89 -22.15 24.77
C LYS A 638 -13.68 -23.06 24.53
N ILE A 639 -12.47 -22.52 24.62
CA ILE A 639 -11.24 -23.30 24.54
C ILE A 639 -11.20 -24.36 25.66
N ALA A 640 -11.52 -23.96 26.90
CA ALA A 640 -11.55 -24.89 28.04
C ALA A 640 -12.59 -25.99 27.84
N LEU A 641 -13.77 -25.67 27.33
CA LEU A 641 -14.82 -26.63 27.04
C LEU A 641 -14.34 -27.69 26.04
N GLU A 642 -13.74 -27.27 24.92
CA GLU A 642 -13.25 -28.19 23.89
C GLU A 642 -12.11 -29.09 24.40
N ILE A 643 -11.21 -28.56 25.21
CA ILE A 643 -10.13 -29.36 25.81
C ILE A 643 -10.73 -30.38 26.80
N ILE A 644 -11.66 -29.98 27.67
CA ILE A 644 -12.27 -30.86 28.66
C ILE A 644 -13.14 -31.94 28.01
N SER A 645 -13.93 -31.58 27.00
CA SER A 645 -14.83 -32.49 26.31
C SER A 645 -14.12 -33.65 25.58
N ARG A 646 -12.84 -33.43 25.22
CA ARG A 646 -12.03 -34.42 24.49
C ARG A 646 -11.00 -35.15 25.36
N ALA A 647 -10.76 -34.66 26.58
CA ALA A 647 -9.93 -35.34 27.57
C ALA A 647 -10.67 -36.45 28.31
N ASN A 648 -11.99 -36.54 28.11
CA ASN A 648 -12.88 -37.60 28.59
C ASN A 648 -13.21 -38.59 27.49
#